data_62479021d1a7498f0618fd35013e460d
#
_entry.id   62479021d1a7498f0618fd35013e460d
#
_cell.length_a   1.000
_cell.length_b   1.000
_cell.length_c   1.000
_cell.angle_alpha   90.00
_cell.angle_beta   90.00
_cell.angle_gamma   90.00
#
_symmetry.space_group_name_H-M   'P 1'
#
loop_
_entity.id
_entity.type
_entity.pdbx_description
1 polymer ?
#
loop_
_entity_poly.entity_id
_entity_poly.type
_entity_poly.pdbx_seq_one_letter_code
_entity_poly.pdbx_strand_id
1 'polypeptide(L)'
;MIAPTSAIEPDSSETLPNSSRVYVEGEIHEHIRVPMRQIELAPTRAFNGAVEVNEPVKVYDTSGPWGDPAFDGDIEKGLPALRREWILKRGDAAEYQGRNVRPEDNGYLSVSHAQVSSQRRGGLSPLHAPKNAKRKPLRASAGHPVTQRWYAREGIITPEMEFIAIRENLGRAKISEMSKDLVRNDLDKQHAGSTQLLAGAGGPNSQRYVPSVFHRFPQRIPSEITPEFVRDEVAAGRAIIPANINHPECEPMIIGRNFLVKINANIGNSAVASSIEEEVEKMRWATKWGADTVMDLSTGRNIHATREWILRNSPVPIGTVPIYQALEKVGGKAEELSWEVYRDTLIEQAEQGVDYFTVHAGVLLRFIPLTAQRMTGIVSRGGSIMAKWCLAHHRESFLYTHWDEICEIMAAYDVSFSIGDGLRPGSIADANDEAQFAELYVQGELTERAWKRGVQVMNEGPGHIPMHMIEENMAKQLEWCQEAPFYTLGPLTTDIAPGYDHITSGIGAAMIGWYGCAMLCYVTPKEHLGLPNKKDVKDGVIAYKIAAHAADLAKGHPGAQYRDNALSKARFEFRWEDQFNLSLDPVTAREFHDETLPQEGAKSAHFCSMCGPHFCSMKITEDVRKYAAEKGLSEAEALRTGLEEKSAEFVEKGAEVYAKA
;
A
#
# COMPACT_ATOMS: atom_id res chain seq x y z
N MET A 1 -33.20 -3.01 25.48
CA MET A 1 -32.41 -2.28 24.46
C MET A 1 -31.46 -1.38 25.22
N ILE A 2 -30.23 -1.83 25.39
CA ILE A 2 -29.13 -1.03 25.95
C ILE A 2 -28.48 -0.38 24.74
N ALA A 3 -28.49 0.95 24.67
CA ALA A 3 -27.79 1.71 23.64
C ALA A 3 -26.30 1.35 23.74
N PRO A 4 -25.61 1.08 22.62
CA PRO A 4 -24.17 0.93 22.66
C PRO A 4 -23.57 2.27 23.08
N THR A 5 -22.77 2.25 24.14
CA THR A 5 -21.85 3.34 24.47
C THR A 5 -20.98 3.58 23.26
N SER A 6 -21.19 4.71 22.58
CA SER A 6 -20.28 5.19 21.55
C SER A 6 -18.94 5.45 22.24
N ALA A 7 -17.99 4.54 22.09
CA ALA A 7 -16.60 4.87 22.32
C ALA A 7 -16.29 6.07 21.42
N ILE A 8 -15.79 7.15 21.98
CA ILE A 8 -15.34 8.33 21.24
C ILE A 8 -14.19 7.82 20.36
N GLU A 9 -14.48 7.60 19.06
CA GLU A 9 -13.43 7.26 18.10
C GLU A 9 -12.48 8.47 18.01
N PRO A 10 -11.16 8.27 18.09
CA PRO A 10 -10.23 9.37 17.97
C PRO A 10 -10.41 10.06 16.60
N ASP A 11 -10.40 11.39 16.63
CA ASP A 11 -10.57 12.22 15.43
C ASP A 11 -9.52 11.87 14.38
N SER A 12 -9.93 11.82 13.12
CA SER A 12 -9.04 11.58 11.97
C SER A 12 -7.91 12.61 11.85
N SER A 13 -8.06 13.79 12.47
CA SER A 13 -7.06 14.87 12.52
C SER A 13 -5.97 14.69 13.57
N GLU A 14 -6.12 13.76 14.55
CA GLU A 14 -5.11 13.59 15.58
C GLU A 14 -3.80 13.05 15.01
N THR A 15 -2.70 13.72 15.34
CA THR A 15 -1.34 13.27 15.02
C THR A 15 -0.99 12.02 15.82
N LEU A 16 -0.14 11.17 15.24
CA LEU A 16 0.35 9.99 15.97
C LEU A 16 1.29 10.45 17.11
N PRO A 17 1.25 9.79 18.28
CA PRO A 17 1.95 10.25 19.47
C PRO A 17 3.47 10.29 19.31
N ASN A 18 4.12 11.19 20.04
CA ASN A 18 5.56 11.40 20.09
C ASN A 18 6.25 11.48 18.72
N SER A 19 5.59 12.10 17.77
CA SER A 19 6.13 12.29 16.43
C SER A 19 5.93 13.72 15.98
N SER A 20 6.88 14.20 15.19
CA SER A 20 6.84 15.50 14.55
C SER A 20 6.91 15.34 13.05
N ARG A 21 6.34 16.29 12.32
CA ARG A 21 6.47 16.36 10.88
C ARG A 21 7.77 17.09 10.53
N VAL A 22 8.58 16.46 9.69
CA VAL A 22 9.78 17.05 9.11
C VAL A 22 9.75 16.89 7.60
N TYR A 23 10.50 17.74 6.91
CA TYR A 23 10.58 17.69 5.45
C TYR A 23 12.02 17.43 5.03
N VAL A 24 12.19 16.55 4.04
CA VAL A 24 13.47 16.36 3.35
C VAL A 24 13.39 17.10 2.01
N GLU A 25 14.35 17.98 1.76
CA GLU A 25 14.37 18.79 0.54
C GLU A 25 15.03 18.05 -0.61
N GLY A 26 14.60 18.36 -1.85
CA GLY A 26 15.21 17.85 -3.08
C GLY A 26 16.51 18.59 -3.39
N GLU A 27 17.36 17.96 -4.21
CA GLU A 27 18.66 18.50 -4.62
C GLU A 27 18.69 18.92 -6.10
N ILE A 28 17.83 18.28 -6.94
CA ILE A 28 17.79 18.47 -8.41
C ILE A 28 16.76 19.54 -8.79
N HIS A 29 15.56 19.44 -8.21
CA HIS A 29 14.47 20.35 -8.53
C HIS A 29 14.15 21.26 -7.33
N GLU A 30 13.96 22.54 -7.61
CA GLU A 30 13.56 23.51 -6.61
C GLU A 30 12.17 23.18 -6.03
N HIS A 31 11.98 23.50 -4.76
CA HIS A 31 10.70 23.38 -4.03
C HIS A 31 10.20 21.95 -3.77
N ILE A 32 11.02 20.91 -4.01
CA ILE A 32 10.66 19.57 -3.56
C ILE A 32 10.87 19.47 -2.06
N ARG A 33 9.80 19.09 -1.36
CA ARG A 33 9.78 18.87 0.09
C ARG A 33 8.99 17.60 0.38
N VAL A 34 9.71 16.54 0.77
CA VAL A 34 9.11 15.23 1.03
C VAL A 34 8.76 15.11 2.50
N PRO A 35 7.48 14.91 2.86
CA PRO A 35 7.05 14.83 4.25
C PRO A 35 7.47 13.52 4.89
N MET A 36 8.04 13.62 6.09
CA MET A 36 8.38 12.49 6.94
C MET A 36 7.77 12.68 8.31
N ARG A 37 7.34 11.61 8.92
CA ARG A 37 7.04 11.55 10.33
C ARG A 37 8.30 11.12 11.08
N GLN A 38 8.85 11.98 11.92
CA GLN A 38 9.99 11.71 12.77
C GLN A 38 9.52 11.28 14.14
N ILE A 39 9.89 10.07 14.55
CA ILE A 39 9.53 9.47 15.84
C ILE A 39 10.71 9.69 16.77
N GLU A 40 10.50 10.50 17.82
CA GLU A 40 11.52 10.77 18.84
C GLU A 40 11.67 9.57 19.78
N LEU A 41 12.91 9.28 20.16
CA LEU A 41 13.24 8.16 21.04
C LEU A 41 13.89 8.64 22.33
N ALA A 42 13.52 8.01 23.43
CA ALA A 42 14.15 8.24 24.73
C ALA A 42 15.59 7.70 24.73
N PRO A 43 16.52 8.34 25.48
CA PRO A 43 17.87 7.84 25.59
C PRO A 43 17.94 6.51 26.36
N THR A 44 18.87 5.66 25.99
CA THR A 44 19.21 4.44 26.73
C THR A 44 20.09 4.81 27.92
N ARG A 45 19.74 4.33 29.10
CA ARG A 45 20.60 4.46 30.30
C ARG A 45 21.33 3.15 30.54
N ALA A 46 22.63 3.15 30.30
CA ALA A 46 23.48 2.00 30.56
C ALA A 46 23.67 1.77 32.06
N PHE A 47 23.98 0.55 32.46
CA PHE A 47 24.17 0.17 33.87
C PHE A 47 25.38 0.89 34.56
N ASN A 48 26.33 1.34 33.78
CA ASN A 48 27.46 2.15 34.26
C ASN A 48 27.12 3.64 34.44
N GLY A 49 25.84 4.02 34.22
CA GLY A 49 25.38 5.40 34.31
C GLY A 49 25.57 6.22 33.03
N ALA A 50 26.18 5.68 31.99
CA ALA A 50 26.30 6.37 30.71
C ALA A 50 24.92 6.52 30.07
N VAL A 51 24.72 7.63 29.35
CA VAL A 51 23.51 7.92 28.62
C VAL A 51 23.85 7.88 27.12
N GLU A 52 23.24 6.95 26.43
CA GLU A 52 23.30 6.82 24.96
C GLU A 52 22.09 7.49 24.35
N VAL A 53 22.29 8.43 23.44
CA VAL A 53 21.22 9.08 22.70
C VAL A 53 20.77 8.13 21.57
N ASN A 54 19.48 7.82 21.51
CA ASN A 54 18.88 7.11 20.40
C ASN A 54 18.42 8.11 19.34
N GLU A 55 18.87 7.94 18.11
CA GLU A 55 18.47 8.80 17.02
C GLU A 55 16.99 8.57 16.67
N PRO A 56 16.26 9.63 16.28
CA PRO A 56 14.87 9.49 15.86
C PRO A 56 14.74 8.66 14.59
N VAL A 57 13.62 7.95 14.49
CA VAL A 57 13.29 7.15 13.30
C VAL A 57 12.35 7.94 12.40
N LYS A 58 12.73 8.09 11.13
CA LYS A 58 11.91 8.74 10.11
C LYS A 58 11.16 7.70 9.30
N VAL A 59 9.85 7.93 9.11
CA VAL A 59 8.98 7.13 8.24
C VAL A 59 8.22 8.07 7.30
N TYR A 60 7.89 7.61 6.09
CA TYR A 60 7.07 8.42 5.19
C TYR A 60 5.65 8.55 5.75
N ASP A 61 5.08 9.75 5.65
CA ASP A 61 3.75 10.07 6.16
C ASP A 61 2.74 10.17 5.00
N THR A 62 1.99 9.10 4.77
CA THR A 62 0.98 9.01 3.70
C THR A 62 -0.24 9.89 3.92
N SER A 63 -0.41 10.48 5.11
CA SER A 63 -1.51 11.41 5.39
C SER A 63 -1.36 12.76 4.67
N GLY A 64 -0.19 13.03 4.08
CA GLY A 64 0.08 14.27 3.40
C GLY A 64 -0.14 15.49 4.31
N PRO A 65 -0.65 16.62 3.81
CA PRO A 65 -0.89 17.81 4.64
C PRO A 65 -1.80 17.56 5.85
N TRP A 66 -2.71 16.58 5.81
CA TRP A 66 -3.58 16.27 6.94
C TRP A 66 -2.83 15.83 8.21
N GLY A 67 -1.63 15.27 8.06
CA GLY A 67 -0.77 14.89 9.17
C GLY A 67 0.09 16.04 9.72
N ASP A 68 0.03 17.23 9.15
CA ASP A 68 0.80 18.39 9.58
C ASP A 68 -0.02 19.24 10.57
N PRO A 69 0.39 19.35 11.85
CA PRO A 69 -0.32 20.18 12.83
C PRO A 69 -0.40 21.68 12.46
N ALA A 70 0.49 22.14 11.56
CA ALA A 70 0.48 23.52 11.07
C ALA A 70 -0.50 23.74 9.89
N PHE A 71 -1.08 22.65 9.35
CA PHE A 71 -2.02 22.73 8.24
C PHE A 71 -3.44 23.08 8.73
N ASP A 72 -3.86 24.31 8.54
CA ASP A 72 -5.25 24.77 8.79
C ASP A 72 -6.14 24.46 7.58
N GLY A 73 -6.35 23.17 7.28
CA GLY A 73 -7.18 22.68 6.19
C GLY A 73 -8.55 22.22 6.67
N ASP A 74 -9.55 22.43 5.82
CA ASP A 74 -10.84 21.76 5.93
C ASP A 74 -11.18 21.07 4.59
N ILE A 75 -12.06 20.09 4.63
CA ILE A 75 -12.42 19.31 3.44
C ILE A 75 -13.07 20.18 2.34
N GLU A 76 -13.70 21.31 2.69
CA GLU A 76 -14.30 22.22 1.73
C GLU A 76 -13.26 23.06 0.97
N LYS A 77 -12.13 23.34 1.59
CA LYS A 77 -10.99 24.01 0.92
C LYS A 77 -10.26 23.06 0.00
N GLY A 78 -10.16 21.76 0.39
CA GLY A 78 -9.33 20.77 -0.25
C GLY A 78 -7.83 20.97 0.00
N LEU A 79 -7.01 20.09 -0.53
CA LEU A 79 -5.56 20.14 -0.38
C LEU A 79 -4.89 21.16 -1.33
N PRO A 80 -3.69 21.65 -1.00
CA PRO A 80 -2.86 22.43 -1.90
C PRO A 80 -2.48 21.64 -3.17
N ALA A 81 -2.40 22.32 -4.30
CA ALA A 81 -2.07 21.72 -5.59
C ALA A 81 -0.53 21.60 -5.75
N LEU A 82 0.11 20.72 -4.99
CA LEU A 82 1.57 20.51 -4.91
C LEU A 82 2.25 20.44 -6.28
N ARG A 83 1.71 19.62 -7.18
CA ARG A 83 2.35 19.28 -8.48
C ARG A 83 1.96 20.24 -9.62
N ARG A 84 1.04 21.18 -9.41
CA ARG A 84 0.54 22.01 -10.51
C ARG A 84 1.64 22.83 -11.20
N GLU A 85 2.53 23.43 -10.42
CA GLU A 85 3.66 24.19 -11.00
C GLU A 85 4.63 23.29 -11.73
N TRP A 86 4.92 22.10 -11.23
CA TRP A 86 5.78 21.11 -11.89
C TRP A 86 5.23 20.73 -13.26
N ILE A 87 3.92 20.44 -13.31
CA ILE A 87 3.21 20.05 -14.54
C ILE A 87 3.23 21.20 -15.56
N LEU A 88 2.91 22.42 -15.15
CA LEU A 88 2.87 23.56 -16.07
C LEU A 88 4.26 23.98 -16.57
N LYS A 89 5.31 23.87 -15.75
CA LYS A 89 6.71 24.17 -16.15
C LYS A 89 7.21 23.27 -17.28
N ARG A 90 6.65 22.08 -17.47
CA ARG A 90 7.00 21.18 -18.59
C ARG A 90 6.59 21.77 -19.96
N GLY A 91 5.55 22.59 -20.01
CA GLY A 91 5.10 23.28 -21.21
C GLY A 91 4.40 22.41 -22.26
N ASP A 92 4.07 21.16 -21.92
CA ASP A 92 3.48 20.16 -22.81
C ASP A 92 2.02 19.79 -22.47
N ALA A 93 1.47 20.40 -21.43
CA ALA A 93 0.07 20.31 -21.04
C ALA A 93 -0.58 21.70 -21.04
N ALA A 94 -1.80 21.78 -21.53
CA ALA A 94 -2.55 23.06 -21.60
C ALA A 94 -3.94 22.92 -20.98
N GLU A 95 -4.42 24.02 -20.39
CA GLU A 95 -5.81 24.14 -19.96
C GLU A 95 -6.76 24.17 -21.16
N TYR A 96 -7.88 23.51 -21.04
CA TYR A 96 -8.92 23.55 -22.05
C TYR A 96 -10.31 23.53 -21.42
N GLN A 97 -11.35 23.77 -22.25
CA GLN A 97 -12.72 23.64 -21.80
C GLN A 97 -13.08 22.17 -21.71
N GLY A 98 -13.01 21.62 -20.51
CA GLY A 98 -13.34 20.23 -20.27
C GLY A 98 -14.82 19.90 -20.52
N ARG A 99 -15.15 18.64 -20.32
CA ARG A 99 -16.50 18.10 -20.42
C ARG A 99 -17.42 18.72 -19.34
N ASN A 100 -18.65 19.01 -19.68
CA ASN A 100 -19.64 19.42 -18.70
C ASN A 100 -20.14 18.20 -17.90
N VAL A 101 -20.24 18.36 -16.59
CA VAL A 101 -20.86 17.36 -15.71
C VAL A 101 -22.36 17.29 -15.99
N ARG A 102 -22.87 16.09 -16.17
CA ARG A 102 -24.29 15.81 -16.45
C ARG A 102 -24.94 15.13 -15.24
N PRO A 103 -26.27 15.22 -15.08
CA PRO A 103 -26.97 14.52 -13.99
C PRO A 103 -26.71 13.01 -13.99
N GLU A 104 -26.57 12.38 -15.14
CA GLU A 104 -26.31 10.95 -15.33
C GLU A 104 -24.96 10.52 -14.73
N ASP A 105 -23.98 11.42 -14.69
CA ASP A 105 -22.68 11.18 -14.08
C ASP A 105 -22.79 10.93 -12.56
N ASN A 106 -23.87 11.40 -11.96
CA ASN A 106 -24.24 11.18 -10.56
C ASN A 106 -25.44 10.23 -10.39
N GLY A 107 -25.86 9.51 -11.42
CA GLY A 107 -26.99 8.60 -11.38
C GLY A 107 -28.36 9.27 -11.26
N TYR A 108 -28.52 10.50 -11.77
CA TYR A 108 -29.78 11.25 -11.73
C TYR A 108 -30.33 11.52 -13.13
N LEU A 109 -31.67 11.57 -13.23
CA LEU A 109 -32.35 11.87 -14.49
C LEU A 109 -32.33 13.37 -14.84
N SER A 110 -32.17 14.28 -13.83
CA SER A 110 -32.17 15.72 -14.01
C SER A 110 -31.52 16.46 -12.82
N VAL A 111 -31.16 17.73 -13.02
CA VAL A 111 -30.64 18.60 -11.95
C VAL A 111 -31.66 18.76 -10.81
N SER A 112 -32.95 18.92 -11.13
CA SER A 112 -33.99 19.03 -10.10
C SER A 112 -34.13 17.77 -9.26
N HIS A 113 -33.99 16.59 -9.89
CA HIS A 113 -33.99 15.31 -9.18
C HIS A 113 -32.79 15.20 -8.23
N ALA A 114 -31.61 15.62 -8.64
CA ALA A 114 -30.42 15.66 -7.81
C ALA A 114 -30.60 16.57 -6.58
N GLN A 115 -31.14 17.78 -6.77
CA GLN A 115 -31.41 18.75 -5.68
C GLN A 115 -32.38 18.19 -4.63
N VAL A 116 -33.52 17.66 -5.06
CA VAL A 116 -34.53 17.08 -4.15
C VAL A 116 -33.95 15.89 -3.38
N SER A 117 -33.14 15.07 -4.02
CA SER A 117 -32.53 13.89 -3.39
C SER A 117 -31.51 14.28 -2.31
N SER A 118 -30.68 15.29 -2.56
CA SER A 118 -29.69 15.77 -1.57
C SER A 118 -30.36 16.43 -0.36
N GLN A 119 -31.39 17.24 -0.57
CA GLN A 119 -32.14 17.87 0.54
C GLN A 119 -32.80 16.87 1.48
N ARG A 120 -33.22 15.71 0.97
CA ARG A 120 -33.86 14.66 1.80
C ARG A 120 -32.90 13.89 2.68
N ARG A 121 -31.60 13.84 2.31
CA ARG A 121 -30.60 13.04 3.04
C ARG A 121 -29.79 13.83 4.06
N GLY A 122 -29.80 15.17 3.99
CA GLY A 122 -28.79 15.99 4.66
C GLY A 122 -27.40 15.81 4.03
N GLY A 123 -26.42 16.60 4.40
CA GLY A 123 -25.06 16.49 3.92
C GLY A 123 -24.76 17.21 2.62
N LEU A 124 -23.56 16.94 2.06
CA LEU A 124 -23.06 17.64 0.87
C LEU A 124 -23.89 17.33 -0.38
N SER A 125 -24.23 18.38 -1.13
CA SER A 125 -25.01 18.26 -2.35
C SER A 125 -24.14 17.74 -3.51
N PRO A 126 -24.67 16.91 -4.43
CA PRO A 126 -23.95 16.51 -5.64
C PRO A 126 -23.67 17.66 -6.60
N LEU A 127 -24.25 18.84 -6.37
CA LEU A 127 -23.98 20.08 -7.11
C LEU A 127 -22.95 20.99 -6.42
N HIS A 128 -22.52 20.62 -5.22
CA HIS A 128 -21.48 21.29 -4.46
C HIS A 128 -20.17 20.51 -4.63
N ALA A 129 -19.07 21.23 -4.79
CA ALA A 129 -17.73 20.66 -4.91
C ALA A 129 -16.75 21.45 -4.04
N PRO A 130 -15.62 20.89 -3.62
CA PRO A 130 -14.58 21.62 -2.91
C PRO A 130 -14.12 22.86 -3.67
N LYS A 131 -13.63 23.87 -2.95
CA LYS A 131 -13.24 25.16 -3.57
C LYS A 131 -12.09 25.01 -4.56
N ASN A 132 -11.18 24.08 -4.32
CA ASN A 132 -10.05 23.80 -5.20
C ASN A 132 -10.42 22.98 -6.46
N ALA A 133 -11.65 22.46 -6.55
CA ALA A 133 -12.16 21.78 -7.75
C ALA A 133 -12.45 22.73 -8.93
N LYS A 134 -12.53 24.03 -8.68
CA LYS A 134 -12.86 25.05 -9.69
C LYS A 134 -11.65 25.38 -10.58
N ARG A 135 -11.07 24.36 -11.20
CA ARG A 135 -9.96 24.48 -12.17
C ARG A 135 -10.38 23.93 -13.51
N LYS A 136 -9.86 24.53 -14.58
CA LYS A 136 -9.97 23.91 -15.91
C LYS A 136 -9.05 22.68 -15.95
N PRO A 137 -9.50 21.59 -16.56
CA PRO A 137 -8.65 20.44 -16.72
C PRO A 137 -7.48 20.71 -17.67
N LEU A 138 -6.37 20.04 -17.42
CA LEU A 138 -5.20 20.00 -18.28
C LEU A 138 -5.27 18.77 -19.22
N ARG A 139 -4.69 18.93 -20.39
CA ARG A 139 -4.53 17.83 -21.35
C ARG A 139 -3.22 18.00 -22.11
N ALA A 140 -2.62 16.90 -22.55
CA ALA A 140 -1.46 16.92 -23.45
C ALA A 140 -1.68 17.82 -24.68
N SER A 141 -0.71 18.68 -25.00
CA SER A 141 -0.80 19.70 -26.06
C SER A 141 0.36 19.70 -27.04
N ALA A 142 1.48 19.03 -26.73
CA ALA A 142 2.69 19.05 -27.53
C ALA A 142 2.79 17.92 -28.58
N GLY A 143 1.72 17.15 -28.78
CA GLY A 143 1.70 16.05 -29.77
C GLY A 143 2.37 14.74 -29.30
N HIS A 144 2.73 14.64 -28.02
CA HIS A 144 3.26 13.45 -27.36
C HIS A 144 2.51 13.16 -26.06
N PRO A 145 2.65 11.94 -25.49
CA PRO A 145 2.14 11.62 -24.17
C PRO A 145 2.72 12.50 -23.05
N VAL A 146 1.94 12.78 -22.01
CA VAL A 146 2.43 13.49 -20.80
C VAL A 146 2.64 12.54 -19.63
N THR A 147 2.91 11.27 -19.92
CA THR A 147 3.07 10.21 -18.91
C THR A 147 4.47 10.18 -18.33
N GLN A 148 4.60 9.79 -17.07
CA GLN A 148 5.91 9.59 -16.42
C GLN A 148 6.77 8.60 -17.21
N ARG A 149 6.15 7.58 -17.84
CA ARG A 149 6.86 6.63 -18.71
C ARG A 149 7.45 7.30 -19.95
N TRP A 150 6.72 8.22 -20.58
CA TRP A 150 7.25 8.94 -21.75
C TRP A 150 8.46 9.77 -21.34
N TYR A 151 8.38 10.58 -20.28
CA TYR A 151 9.53 11.36 -19.78
C TYR A 151 10.72 10.48 -19.44
N ALA A 152 10.47 9.35 -18.76
CA ALA A 152 11.52 8.41 -18.40
C ALA A 152 12.25 7.85 -19.62
N ARG A 153 11.53 7.53 -20.69
CA ARG A 153 12.12 7.02 -21.95
C ARG A 153 12.90 8.08 -22.71
N GLU A 154 12.51 9.34 -22.59
CA GLU A 154 13.28 10.47 -23.13
C GLU A 154 14.49 10.84 -22.26
N GLY A 155 14.75 10.10 -21.19
CA GLY A 155 15.86 10.34 -20.27
C GLY A 155 15.63 11.49 -19.28
N ILE A 156 14.41 12.00 -19.18
CA ILE A 156 14.04 13.13 -18.33
C ILE A 156 13.75 12.63 -16.92
N ILE A 157 14.42 13.24 -15.93
CA ILE A 157 14.09 13.06 -14.50
C ILE A 157 13.08 14.14 -14.14
N THR A 158 11.88 13.71 -13.77
CA THR A 158 10.81 14.62 -13.34
C THR A 158 10.90 14.94 -11.85
N PRO A 159 10.29 16.03 -11.36
CA PRO A 159 10.18 16.30 -9.92
C PRO A 159 9.55 15.14 -9.15
N GLU A 160 8.61 14.42 -9.75
CA GLU A 160 7.98 13.24 -9.16
C GLU A 160 9.00 12.11 -8.91
N MET A 161 9.96 11.91 -9.82
CA MET A 161 10.98 10.87 -9.68
C MET A 161 11.97 11.20 -8.55
N GLU A 162 12.35 12.46 -8.39
CA GLU A 162 13.19 12.90 -7.27
C GLU A 162 12.46 12.78 -5.92
N PHE A 163 11.20 13.21 -5.86
CA PHE A 163 10.36 13.04 -4.67
C PHE A 163 10.30 11.58 -4.23
N ILE A 164 10.11 10.66 -5.17
CA ILE A 164 10.06 9.22 -4.93
C ILE A 164 11.40 8.69 -4.44
N ALA A 165 12.52 9.10 -5.02
CA ALA A 165 13.84 8.66 -4.58
C ALA A 165 14.07 8.99 -3.10
N ILE A 166 13.73 10.22 -2.69
CA ILE A 166 13.80 10.64 -1.29
C ILE A 166 12.86 9.80 -0.40
N ARG A 167 11.62 9.58 -0.86
CA ARG A 167 10.62 8.78 -0.13
C ARG A 167 11.08 7.34 0.10
N GLU A 168 11.72 6.71 -0.90
CA GLU A 168 12.10 5.29 -0.86
C GLU A 168 13.43 5.03 -0.12
N ASN A 169 14.22 6.05 0.18
CA ASN A 169 15.52 5.92 0.84
C ASN A 169 15.45 5.85 2.36
N LEU A 170 14.27 5.68 2.96
CA LEU A 170 14.06 5.64 4.41
C LEU A 170 14.96 4.59 5.08
N GLY A 171 15.75 5.04 6.07
CA GLY A 171 16.60 4.17 6.88
C GLY A 171 17.83 3.57 6.18
N ARG A 172 17.96 3.69 4.84
CA ARG A 172 19.05 3.05 4.07
C ARG A 172 20.43 3.55 4.44
N ALA A 173 20.62 4.86 4.60
CA ALA A 173 21.89 5.43 5.02
C ALA A 173 22.32 4.90 6.40
N LYS A 174 21.38 4.77 7.34
CA LYS A 174 21.64 4.25 8.68
C LYS A 174 22.00 2.77 8.68
N ILE A 175 21.33 1.94 7.90
CA ILE A 175 21.70 0.54 7.73
C ILE A 175 23.10 0.42 7.11
N SER A 176 23.43 1.24 6.11
CA SER A 176 24.78 1.26 5.53
C SER A 176 25.86 1.68 6.53
N GLU A 177 25.55 2.57 7.46
CA GLU A 177 26.45 2.96 8.54
C GLU A 177 26.60 1.81 9.56
N MET A 178 25.49 1.21 9.99
CA MET A 178 25.48 0.08 10.93
C MET A 178 26.17 -1.16 10.36
N SER A 179 26.12 -1.42 9.08
CA SER A 179 26.79 -2.54 8.43
C SER A 179 28.33 -2.43 8.45
N LYS A 180 28.87 -1.23 8.70
CA LYS A 180 30.31 -1.00 8.89
C LYS A 180 30.77 -1.39 10.29
N ASP A 181 29.86 -1.53 11.25
CA ASP A 181 30.18 -2.03 12.58
C ASP A 181 30.36 -3.56 12.54
N LEU A 182 31.59 -4.00 12.66
CA LEU A 182 31.97 -5.43 12.61
C LEU A 182 31.33 -6.25 13.74
N VAL A 183 30.92 -5.64 14.83
CA VAL A 183 30.26 -6.32 15.97
C VAL A 183 28.79 -6.57 15.67
N ARG A 184 28.14 -5.67 14.92
CA ARG A 184 26.71 -5.69 14.64
C ARG A 184 26.37 -6.07 13.19
N ASN A 185 27.34 -6.49 12.39
CA ASN A 185 27.10 -6.92 10.99
C ASN A 185 26.27 -8.21 10.90
N ASP A 186 26.02 -8.88 12.01
CA ASP A 186 25.12 -10.00 12.12
C ASP A 186 23.66 -9.65 11.76
N LEU A 187 23.28 -8.38 11.91
CA LEU A 187 21.96 -7.91 11.47
C LEU A 187 21.78 -7.93 9.96
N ASP A 188 22.86 -7.79 9.20
CA ASP A 188 22.86 -7.90 7.73
C ASP A 188 22.94 -9.36 7.25
N LYS A 189 23.31 -10.31 8.10
CA LYS A 189 23.51 -11.71 7.71
C LYS A 189 22.25 -12.38 7.21
N GLN A 190 21.07 -11.93 7.63
CA GLN A 190 19.80 -12.41 7.11
C GLN A 190 19.66 -12.16 5.60
N HIS A 191 20.26 -11.07 5.13
CA HIS A 191 20.20 -10.62 3.73
C HIS A 191 21.52 -10.82 2.98
N ALA A 192 22.63 -11.01 3.67
CA ALA A 192 23.97 -11.23 3.09
C ALA A 192 23.98 -12.43 2.12
N GLY A 193 23.16 -13.46 2.38
CA GLY A 193 23.02 -14.60 1.50
C GLY A 193 22.40 -14.25 0.15
N SER A 194 21.44 -13.33 0.09
CA SER A 194 20.78 -12.92 -1.15
C SER A 194 21.69 -12.01 -1.99
N THR A 195 22.43 -11.11 -1.35
CA THR A 195 23.35 -10.18 -2.02
C THR A 195 24.63 -10.88 -2.50
N GLN A 196 25.17 -11.82 -1.71
CA GLN A 196 26.34 -12.61 -2.08
C GLN A 196 26.06 -13.64 -3.17
N LEU A 197 24.85 -14.21 -3.21
CA LEU A 197 24.43 -15.11 -4.29
C LEU A 197 24.31 -14.42 -5.64
N LEU A 198 23.87 -13.16 -5.65
CA LEU A 198 23.88 -12.30 -6.84
C LEU A 198 25.31 -11.94 -7.29
N ALA A 199 26.27 -11.93 -6.37
CA ALA A 199 27.70 -11.64 -6.65
C ALA A 199 28.56 -12.88 -6.93
N GLY A 200 28.01 -14.10 -6.91
CA GLY A 200 28.74 -15.36 -7.15
C GLY A 200 29.69 -15.79 -6.04
N ALA A 201 29.61 -15.20 -4.84
CA ALA A 201 30.51 -15.46 -3.72
C ALA A 201 29.85 -16.26 -2.58
N GLY A 202 29.23 -17.38 -2.88
CA GLY A 202 28.62 -18.26 -1.88
C GLY A 202 29.61 -19.26 -1.28
N GLY A 203 29.77 -19.28 0.04
CA GLY A 203 30.46 -20.36 0.77
C GLY A 203 29.67 -21.70 0.69
N PRO A 204 30.30 -22.84 1.03
CA PRO A 204 29.74 -24.19 0.81
C PRO A 204 28.42 -24.49 1.56
N ASN A 205 27.99 -23.66 2.51
CA ASN A 205 26.73 -23.81 3.23
C ASN A 205 25.60 -22.89 2.73
N SER A 206 25.88 -21.92 1.84
CA SER A 206 24.89 -21.00 1.30
C SER A 206 24.00 -21.62 0.20
N GLN A 207 24.41 -22.74 -0.37
CA GLN A 207 23.67 -23.43 -1.44
C GLN A 207 22.38 -24.13 -0.98
N ARG A 208 22.11 -24.24 0.34
CA ARG A 208 20.99 -25.05 0.86
C ARG A 208 19.65 -24.30 1.00
N TYR A 209 19.61 -22.98 0.85
CA TYR A 209 18.40 -22.19 1.15
C TYR A 209 18.10 -21.07 0.15
N VAL A 210 18.36 -21.27 -1.13
CA VAL A 210 17.93 -20.31 -2.14
C VAL A 210 16.60 -20.80 -2.71
N PRO A 211 15.48 -20.13 -2.45
CA PRO A 211 14.23 -20.42 -3.13
C PRO A 211 14.45 -20.31 -4.64
N SER A 212 13.85 -21.19 -5.42
CA SER A 212 13.94 -21.22 -6.88
C SER A 212 13.60 -19.89 -7.55
N VAL A 213 12.74 -19.10 -6.91
CA VAL A 213 12.35 -17.74 -7.31
C VAL A 213 13.52 -16.76 -7.38
N PHE A 214 14.45 -16.78 -6.43
CA PHE A 214 15.61 -15.89 -6.47
C PHE A 214 16.54 -16.15 -7.67
N HIS A 215 16.60 -17.37 -8.15
CA HIS A 215 17.36 -17.70 -9.35
C HIS A 215 16.62 -17.33 -10.64
N ARG A 216 15.28 -17.38 -10.63
CA ARG A 216 14.47 -17.17 -11.83
C ARG A 216 14.16 -15.69 -12.08
N PHE A 217 13.86 -14.95 -11.01
CA PHE A 217 13.46 -13.52 -11.10
C PHE A 217 14.13 -12.72 -9.97
N PRO A 218 15.45 -12.48 -10.02
CA PRO A 218 16.16 -11.75 -8.99
C PRO A 218 15.63 -10.32 -8.92
N GLN A 219 15.42 -9.85 -7.71
CA GLN A 219 15.11 -8.45 -7.46
C GLN A 219 16.39 -7.62 -7.54
N ARG A 220 16.29 -6.41 -8.12
CA ARG A 220 17.42 -5.51 -8.33
C ARG A 220 17.34 -4.32 -7.38
N ILE A 221 17.35 -4.58 -6.08
CA ILE A 221 17.24 -3.55 -5.06
C ILE A 221 18.64 -2.94 -4.81
N PRO A 222 18.88 -1.66 -5.20
CA PRO A 222 20.16 -1.00 -4.96
C PRO A 222 20.32 -0.62 -3.48
N SER A 223 21.54 -0.32 -3.07
CA SER A 223 21.83 0.23 -1.74
C SER A 223 21.18 1.60 -1.53
N GLU A 224 21.05 2.37 -2.60
CA GLU A 224 20.41 3.69 -2.63
C GLU A 224 19.46 3.78 -3.81
N ILE A 225 18.29 4.35 -3.62
CA ILE A 225 17.34 4.70 -4.68
C ILE A 225 17.68 6.10 -5.17
N THR A 226 18.19 6.22 -6.39
CA THR A 226 18.45 7.52 -7.02
C THR A 226 17.30 7.91 -7.97
N PRO A 227 17.15 9.19 -8.31
CA PRO A 227 16.17 9.61 -9.31
C PRO A 227 16.37 8.94 -10.68
N GLU A 228 17.64 8.64 -11.05
CA GLU A 228 17.99 7.89 -12.27
C GLU A 228 17.48 6.44 -12.17
N PHE A 229 17.63 5.79 -11.02
CA PHE A 229 17.10 4.43 -10.84
C PHE A 229 15.58 4.42 -10.96
N VAL A 230 14.89 5.40 -10.37
CA VAL A 230 13.43 5.56 -10.51
C VAL A 230 13.06 5.72 -11.99
N ARG A 231 13.74 6.64 -12.72
CA ARG A 231 13.55 6.85 -14.16
C ARG A 231 13.74 5.55 -14.95
N ASP A 232 14.81 4.83 -14.71
CA ASP A 232 15.18 3.65 -15.49
C ASP A 232 14.19 2.48 -15.26
N GLU A 233 13.68 2.31 -14.03
CA GLU A 233 12.64 1.33 -13.73
C GLU A 233 11.30 1.68 -14.40
N VAL A 234 10.92 2.97 -14.43
CA VAL A 234 9.72 3.46 -15.12
C VAL A 234 9.87 3.35 -16.64
N ALA A 235 11.03 3.73 -17.19
CA ALA A 235 11.33 3.61 -18.62
C ALA A 235 11.23 2.16 -19.10
N ALA A 236 11.73 1.21 -18.29
CA ALA A 236 11.65 -0.21 -18.59
C ALA A 236 10.25 -0.82 -18.41
N GLY A 237 9.31 -0.12 -17.77
CA GLY A 237 7.97 -0.62 -17.45
C GLY A 237 7.88 -1.49 -16.21
N ARG A 238 8.98 -1.64 -15.45
CA ARG A 238 9.01 -2.41 -14.20
C ARG A 238 8.48 -1.66 -12.99
N ALA A 239 8.18 -0.37 -13.17
CA ALA A 239 7.53 0.46 -12.16
C ALA A 239 6.61 1.49 -12.83
N ILE A 240 5.60 1.96 -12.07
CA ILE A 240 4.71 3.04 -12.48
C ILE A 240 4.64 4.12 -11.40
N ILE A 241 4.41 5.35 -11.85
CA ILE A 241 4.11 6.51 -11.01
C ILE A 241 2.69 6.98 -11.36
N PRO A 242 1.66 6.52 -10.66
CA PRO A 242 0.29 6.97 -10.91
C PRO A 242 0.14 8.43 -10.45
N ALA A 243 0.03 9.34 -11.41
CA ALA A 243 0.14 10.77 -11.14
C ALA A 243 -0.56 11.62 -12.21
N ASN A 244 -1.89 11.46 -12.34
CA ASN A 244 -2.69 12.24 -13.29
C ASN A 244 -2.39 13.74 -13.18
N ILE A 245 -2.23 14.41 -14.31
CA ILE A 245 -1.97 15.86 -14.36
C ILE A 245 -3.12 16.71 -13.81
N ASN A 246 -4.32 16.14 -13.66
CA ASN A 246 -5.50 16.77 -13.05
C ASN A 246 -5.70 16.43 -11.57
N HIS A 247 -4.76 15.68 -10.95
CA HIS A 247 -4.69 15.46 -9.51
C HIS A 247 -3.41 16.06 -8.92
N PRO A 248 -3.22 17.37 -9.00
CA PRO A 248 -1.99 18.00 -8.52
C PRO A 248 -1.85 18.02 -6.99
N GLU A 249 -2.87 17.68 -6.24
CA GLU A 249 -2.85 17.51 -4.78
C GLU A 249 -2.06 16.26 -4.34
N CYS A 250 -1.97 15.27 -5.22
CA CYS A 250 -1.33 13.98 -4.93
C CYS A 250 0.19 14.12 -4.74
N GLU A 251 0.70 13.55 -3.66
CA GLU A 251 2.13 13.34 -3.44
C GLU A 251 2.62 12.15 -4.28
N PRO A 252 3.75 12.26 -4.98
CA PRO A 252 4.25 11.18 -5.83
C PRO A 252 4.60 9.90 -5.06
N MET A 253 4.26 8.76 -5.66
CA MET A 253 4.64 7.44 -5.18
C MET A 253 4.94 6.51 -6.36
N ILE A 254 5.60 5.40 -6.08
CA ILE A 254 5.98 4.42 -7.09
C ILE A 254 5.45 3.04 -6.72
N ILE A 255 4.98 2.30 -7.72
CA ILE A 255 4.58 0.91 -7.61
C ILE A 255 5.54 0.10 -8.49
N GLY A 256 6.37 -0.72 -7.86
CA GLY A 256 7.36 -1.52 -8.56
C GLY A 256 8.03 -2.53 -7.63
N ARG A 257 8.39 -3.70 -8.15
CA ARG A 257 8.91 -4.81 -7.32
C ARG A 257 10.27 -4.52 -6.67
N ASN A 258 11.05 -3.59 -7.23
CA ASN A 258 12.36 -3.18 -6.70
C ASN A 258 12.26 -2.03 -5.67
N PHE A 259 11.07 -1.64 -5.30
CA PHE A 259 10.75 -0.63 -4.29
C PHE A 259 10.02 -1.29 -3.10
N LEU A 260 9.75 -0.51 -2.05
CA LEU A 260 8.90 -0.97 -0.94
C LEU A 260 7.52 -1.38 -1.47
N VAL A 261 6.99 -2.48 -0.95
CA VAL A 261 5.64 -2.96 -1.29
C VAL A 261 4.61 -1.93 -0.85
N LYS A 262 3.72 -1.55 -1.76
CA LYS A 262 2.66 -0.58 -1.51
C LYS A 262 1.36 -1.27 -1.14
N ILE A 263 0.51 -0.56 -0.42
CA ILE A 263 -0.84 -1.04 -0.14
C ILE A 263 -1.90 -0.09 -0.67
N ASN A 264 -2.97 -0.67 -1.18
CA ASN A 264 -4.17 0.04 -1.58
C ASN A 264 -5.32 -0.24 -0.61
N ALA A 265 -6.05 0.81 -0.22
CA ALA A 265 -7.30 0.69 0.52
C ALA A 265 -8.49 0.95 -0.40
N ASN A 266 -9.47 0.05 -0.37
CA ASN A 266 -10.74 0.24 -1.10
C ASN A 266 -11.75 0.96 -0.22
N ILE A 267 -12.32 2.03 -0.73
CA ILE A 267 -13.46 2.73 -0.17
C ILE A 267 -14.55 2.85 -1.22
N GLY A 268 -15.67 3.40 -0.86
CA GLY A 268 -16.74 3.71 -1.79
C GLY A 268 -18.11 3.52 -1.16
N ASN A 269 -19.04 4.37 -1.56
CA ASN A 269 -20.42 4.25 -1.15
C ASN A 269 -21.17 3.21 -2.01
N SER A 270 -22.27 2.72 -1.47
CA SER A 270 -23.24 1.92 -2.24
C SER A 270 -24.58 2.65 -2.29
N ALA A 271 -25.50 2.14 -3.12
CA ALA A 271 -26.86 2.70 -3.22
C ALA A 271 -27.61 2.76 -1.88
N VAL A 272 -27.13 2.07 -0.84
CA VAL A 272 -27.81 1.86 0.45
C VAL A 272 -27.11 2.50 1.64
N ALA A 273 -25.81 2.85 1.55
CA ALA A 273 -25.00 3.27 2.70
C ALA A 273 -23.94 4.30 2.34
N SER A 274 -23.57 5.10 3.33
CA SER A 274 -22.56 6.16 3.43
C SER A 274 -22.87 7.48 2.69
N SER A 275 -22.39 8.57 3.29
CA SER A 275 -22.42 9.93 2.74
C SER A 275 -21.11 10.28 2.04
N ILE A 276 -21.05 11.41 1.35
CA ILE A 276 -19.81 11.94 0.74
C ILE A 276 -18.77 12.20 1.83
N GLU A 277 -19.19 12.81 2.94
CA GLU A 277 -18.33 13.11 4.08
C GLU A 277 -17.70 11.86 4.68
N GLU A 278 -18.49 10.80 4.84
CA GLU A 278 -18.01 9.51 5.36
C GLU A 278 -16.95 8.90 4.46
N GLU A 279 -17.08 9.01 3.13
CA GLU A 279 -16.08 8.49 2.20
C GLU A 279 -14.78 9.30 2.23
N VAL A 280 -14.87 10.63 2.31
CA VAL A 280 -13.68 11.48 2.51
C VAL A 280 -12.98 11.17 3.84
N GLU A 281 -13.76 10.95 4.88
CA GLU A 281 -13.22 10.58 6.19
C GLU A 281 -12.56 9.21 6.18
N LYS A 282 -13.15 8.21 5.53
CA LYS A 282 -12.52 6.89 5.33
C LYS A 282 -11.22 6.99 4.53
N MET A 283 -11.16 7.83 3.48
CA MET A 283 -9.95 8.06 2.72
C MET A 283 -8.85 8.67 3.61
N ARG A 284 -9.15 9.74 4.35
CA ARG A 284 -8.21 10.35 5.30
C ARG A 284 -7.76 9.37 6.39
N TRP A 285 -8.68 8.54 6.87
CA TRP A 285 -8.39 7.50 7.85
C TRP A 285 -7.46 6.43 7.29
N ALA A 286 -7.71 5.96 6.08
CA ALA A 286 -6.84 4.98 5.42
C ALA A 286 -5.41 5.53 5.23
N THR A 287 -5.26 6.77 4.78
CA THR A 287 -3.96 7.42 4.59
C THR A 287 -3.22 7.68 5.91
N LYS A 288 -3.93 8.03 6.98
CA LYS A 288 -3.36 8.17 8.33
C LYS A 288 -2.69 6.87 8.78
N TRP A 289 -3.29 5.72 8.51
CA TRP A 289 -2.75 4.41 8.90
C TRP A 289 -1.76 3.82 7.90
N GLY A 290 -1.49 4.51 6.81
CA GLY A 290 -0.39 4.16 5.91
C GLY A 290 -0.81 3.57 4.57
N ALA A 291 -2.06 3.74 4.12
CA ALA A 291 -2.42 3.41 2.75
C ALA A 291 -1.64 4.27 1.76
N ASP A 292 -1.01 3.63 0.77
CA ASP A 292 -0.20 4.30 -0.25
C ASP A 292 -1.03 4.75 -1.45
N THR A 293 -2.15 4.10 -1.70
CA THR A 293 -3.20 4.47 -2.66
C THR A 293 -4.57 4.19 -2.09
N VAL A 294 -5.59 4.80 -2.68
CA VAL A 294 -6.99 4.50 -2.36
C VAL A 294 -7.76 4.27 -3.65
N MET A 295 -8.59 3.22 -3.70
CA MET A 295 -9.56 3.05 -4.79
C MET A 295 -10.96 3.46 -4.35
N ASP A 296 -11.57 4.34 -5.14
CA ASP A 296 -12.99 4.67 -5.03
C ASP A 296 -13.83 3.68 -5.84
N LEU A 297 -14.46 2.74 -5.15
CA LEU A 297 -15.35 1.73 -5.73
C LEU A 297 -16.83 2.12 -5.62
N SER A 298 -17.12 3.41 -5.50
CA SER A 298 -18.49 3.92 -5.37
C SER A 298 -19.41 3.45 -6.49
N THR A 299 -20.61 3.06 -6.10
CA THR A 299 -21.71 2.68 -6.97
C THR A 299 -22.99 3.43 -6.56
N GLY A 300 -23.97 3.53 -7.43
CA GLY A 300 -25.23 4.20 -7.13
C GLY A 300 -25.17 5.71 -7.39
N ARG A 301 -25.75 6.48 -6.47
CA ARG A 301 -25.90 7.94 -6.67
C ARG A 301 -24.72 8.73 -6.13
N ASN A 302 -24.50 9.91 -6.71
CA ASN A 302 -23.45 10.86 -6.37
C ASN A 302 -22.03 10.39 -6.67
N ILE A 303 -21.83 9.41 -7.56
CA ILE A 303 -20.52 8.85 -7.87
C ILE A 303 -19.52 9.95 -8.28
N HIS A 304 -19.90 10.81 -9.23
CA HIS A 304 -19.05 11.91 -9.69
C HIS A 304 -18.70 12.87 -8.55
N ALA A 305 -19.71 13.29 -7.77
CA ALA A 305 -19.49 14.21 -6.67
C ALA A 305 -18.63 13.60 -5.57
N THR A 306 -18.91 12.36 -5.17
CA THR A 306 -18.10 11.63 -4.16
C THR A 306 -16.64 11.58 -4.57
N ARG A 307 -16.36 11.17 -5.81
CA ARG A 307 -15.02 11.11 -6.36
C ARG A 307 -14.32 12.47 -6.40
N GLU A 308 -15.03 13.55 -6.76
CA GLU A 308 -14.48 14.91 -6.75
C GLU A 308 -14.02 15.30 -5.35
N TRP A 309 -14.83 15.03 -4.33
CA TRP A 309 -14.48 15.30 -2.94
C TRP A 309 -13.29 14.47 -2.46
N ILE A 310 -13.23 13.17 -2.83
CA ILE A 310 -12.12 12.30 -2.51
C ILE A 310 -10.83 12.82 -3.15
N LEU A 311 -10.82 13.08 -4.47
CA LEU A 311 -9.65 13.55 -5.21
C LEU A 311 -9.09 14.86 -4.66
N ARG A 312 -9.97 15.84 -4.42
CA ARG A 312 -9.53 17.16 -3.92
C ARG A 312 -8.98 17.13 -2.51
N ASN A 313 -9.22 16.06 -1.76
CA ASN A 313 -8.78 15.86 -0.38
C ASN A 313 -7.74 14.73 -0.23
N SER A 314 -7.36 14.06 -1.31
CA SER A 314 -6.43 12.94 -1.26
C SER A 314 -4.98 13.36 -1.49
N PRO A 315 -4.07 13.07 -0.55
CA PRO A 315 -2.63 13.22 -0.77
C PRO A 315 -2.01 12.02 -1.49
N VAL A 316 -2.77 10.95 -1.73
CA VAL A 316 -2.29 9.72 -2.37
C VAL A 316 -3.04 9.48 -3.68
N PRO A 317 -2.48 8.70 -4.62
CA PRO A 317 -3.16 8.37 -5.87
C PRO A 317 -4.52 7.72 -5.64
N ILE A 318 -5.49 8.09 -6.48
CA ILE A 318 -6.85 7.54 -6.48
C ILE A 318 -7.05 6.67 -7.71
N GLY A 319 -7.46 5.41 -7.48
CA GLY A 319 -7.90 4.49 -8.53
C GLY A 319 -9.41 4.35 -8.60
N THR A 320 -9.90 3.94 -9.76
CA THR A 320 -11.33 3.63 -9.96
C THR A 320 -11.51 2.43 -10.89
N VAL A 321 -12.76 1.94 -10.97
CA VAL A 321 -13.21 0.95 -11.94
C VAL A 321 -14.28 1.60 -12.83
N PRO A 322 -13.91 2.27 -13.95
CA PRO A 322 -14.83 3.14 -14.70
C PRO A 322 -16.10 2.43 -15.21
N ILE A 323 -16.04 1.11 -15.43
CA ILE A 323 -17.20 0.33 -15.87
C ILE A 323 -18.36 0.36 -14.86
N TYR A 324 -18.09 0.61 -13.57
CA TYR A 324 -19.15 0.71 -12.56
C TYR A 324 -20.01 1.94 -12.77
N GLN A 325 -19.38 3.11 -13.00
CA GLN A 325 -20.12 4.32 -13.31
C GLN A 325 -20.79 4.24 -14.70
N ALA A 326 -20.11 3.66 -15.69
CA ALA A 326 -20.71 3.44 -17.01
C ALA A 326 -21.97 2.57 -16.91
N LEU A 327 -21.97 1.54 -16.04
CA LEU A 327 -23.14 0.69 -15.79
C LEU A 327 -24.29 1.48 -15.15
N GLU A 328 -24.01 2.37 -14.20
CA GLU A 328 -25.03 3.25 -13.60
C GLU A 328 -25.65 4.19 -14.64
N LYS A 329 -24.86 4.72 -15.59
CA LYS A 329 -25.35 5.59 -16.68
C LYS A 329 -26.37 4.89 -17.58
N VAL A 330 -26.32 3.56 -17.68
CA VAL A 330 -27.27 2.73 -18.44
C VAL A 330 -28.29 2.01 -17.55
N GLY A 331 -28.49 2.50 -16.32
CA GLY A 331 -29.50 1.98 -15.41
C GLY A 331 -29.24 0.56 -14.90
N GLY A 332 -27.98 0.14 -14.81
CA GLY A 332 -27.57 -1.17 -14.28
C GLY A 332 -27.71 -2.32 -15.28
N LYS A 333 -27.95 -2.05 -16.55
CA LYS A 333 -28.13 -3.09 -17.58
C LYS A 333 -26.84 -3.27 -18.39
N ALA A 334 -26.07 -4.30 -18.08
CA ALA A 334 -24.79 -4.55 -18.72
C ALA A 334 -24.89 -4.66 -20.25
N GLU A 335 -25.96 -5.24 -20.76
CA GLU A 335 -26.24 -5.36 -22.19
C GLU A 335 -26.47 -4.03 -22.91
N GLU A 336 -26.84 -2.95 -22.21
CA GLU A 336 -27.00 -1.59 -22.77
C GLU A 336 -25.72 -0.77 -22.78
N LEU A 337 -24.60 -1.31 -22.23
CA LEU A 337 -23.30 -0.65 -22.31
C LEU A 337 -22.83 -0.52 -23.76
N SER A 338 -22.20 0.62 -24.07
CA SER A 338 -21.56 0.85 -25.35
C SER A 338 -20.17 1.47 -25.19
N TRP A 339 -19.37 1.39 -26.23
CA TRP A 339 -18.07 2.04 -26.27
C TRP A 339 -18.20 3.55 -26.01
N GLU A 340 -19.19 4.22 -26.58
CA GLU A 340 -19.39 5.66 -26.44
C GLU A 340 -19.66 6.07 -24.99
N VAL A 341 -20.51 5.33 -24.26
CA VAL A 341 -20.78 5.57 -22.85
C VAL A 341 -19.53 5.34 -22.01
N TYR A 342 -18.81 4.27 -22.30
CA TYR A 342 -17.58 3.94 -21.59
C TYR A 342 -16.47 4.97 -21.85
N ARG A 343 -16.26 5.34 -23.12
CA ARG A 343 -15.31 6.38 -23.53
C ARG A 343 -15.58 7.73 -22.85
N ASP A 344 -16.83 8.18 -22.84
CA ASP A 344 -17.25 9.41 -22.16
C ASP A 344 -16.94 9.34 -20.66
N THR A 345 -17.13 8.17 -20.04
CA THR A 345 -16.83 7.95 -18.62
C THR A 345 -15.33 7.99 -18.33
N LEU A 346 -14.49 7.41 -19.21
CA LEU A 346 -13.03 7.50 -19.08
C LEU A 346 -12.55 8.96 -19.13
N ILE A 347 -13.04 9.73 -20.11
CA ILE A 347 -12.67 11.14 -20.24
C ILE A 347 -13.11 11.94 -19.00
N GLU A 348 -14.35 11.73 -18.53
CA GLU A 348 -14.85 12.36 -17.30
C GLU A 348 -13.92 12.14 -16.11
N GLN A 349 -13.54 10.88 -15.87
CA GLN A 349 -12.72 10.52 -14.71
C GLN A 349 -11.26 10.99 -14.87
N ALA A 350 -10.73 10.99 -16.09
CA ALA A 350 -9.40 11.52 -16.37
C ALA A 350 -9.33 13.04 -16.17
N GLU A 351 -10.36 13.80 -16.58
CA GLU A 351 -10.48 15.24 -16.33
C GLU A 351 -10.64 15.57 -14.85
N GLN A 352 -11.30 14.72 -14.07
CA GLN A 352 -11.39 14.88 -12.62
C GLN A 352 -10.04 14.66 -11.92
N GLY A 353 -9.18 13.79 -12.47
CA GLY A 353 -7.86 13.54 -11.91
C GLY A 353 -7.65 12.13 -11.36
N VAL A 354 -8.46 11.14 -11.75
CA VAL A 354 -8.21 9.74 -11.35
C VAL A 354 -6.85 9.30 -11.89
N ASP A 355 -6.03 8.73 -11.02
CA ASP A 355 -4.61 8.43 -11.31
C ASP A 355 -4.42 7.09 -12.01
N TYR A 356 -5.31 6.12 -11.76
CA TYR A 356 -5.27 4.84 -12.47
C TYR A 356 -6.66 4.23 -12.62
N PHE A 357 -6.87 3.54 -13.75
CA PHE A 357 -8.11 2.84 -14.06
C PHE A 357 -7.92 1.34 -14.06
N THR A 358 -8.81 0.63 -13.34
CA THR A 358 -8.98 -0.81 -13.53
C THR A 358 -9.84 -1.08 -14.75
N VAL A 359 -9.27 -1.77 -15.74
CA VAL A 359 -9.91 -2.09 -17.02
C VAL A 359 -9.82 -3.59 -17.29
N HIS A 360 -10.97 -4.28 -17.25
CA HIS A 360 -11.07 -5.74 -17.41
C HIS A 360 -11.04 -6.16 -18.89
N ALA A 361 -10.04 -5.69 -19.65
CA ALA A 361 -9.95 -5.93 -21.09
C ALA A 361 -9.49 -7.36 -21.45
N GLY A 362 -8.94 -8.11 -20.48
CA GLY A 362 -8.56 -9.51 -20.66
C GLY A 362 -9.71 -10.51 -20.63
N VAL A 363 -10.92 -10.08 -20.24
CA VAL A 363 -12.13 -10.94 -20.27
C VAL A 363 -12.61 -11.09 -21.69
N LEU A 364 -12.12 -12.13 -22.39
CA LEU A 364 -12.48 -12.40 -23.77
C LEU A 364 -13.64 -13.40 -23.87
N LEU A 365 -14.48 -13.24 -24.90
CA LEU A 365 -15.63 -14.11 -25.15
C LEU A 365 -15.26 -15.60 -25.11
N ARG A 366 -14.13 -15.97 -25.71
CA ARG A 366 -13.62 -17.35 -25.77
C ARG A 366 -13.23 -17.94 -24.41
N PHE A 367 -12.97 -17.11 -23.38
CA PHE A 367 -12.56 -17.59 -22.05
C PHE A 367 -13.74 -17.78 -21.10
N ILE A 368 -14.89 -17.18 -21.38
CA ILE A 368 -16.07 -17.27 -20.52
C ILE A 368 -16.50 -18.74 -20.29
N PRO A 369 -16.55 -19.62 -21.32
CA PRO A 369 -16.88 -21.02 -21.11
C PRO A 369 -15.94 -21.78 -20.15
N LEU A 370 -14.68 -21.35 -20.03
CA LEU A 370 -13.69 -21.99 -19.13
C LEU A 370 -14.09 -21.85 -17.64
N THR A 371 -14.93 -20.87 -17.32
CA THR A 371 -15.40 -20.66 -15.94
C THR A 371 -16.62 -21.49 -15.56
N ALA A 372 -17.20 -22.24 -16.50
CA ALA A 372 -18.46 -22.98 -16.29
C ALA A 372 -18.37 -24.10 -15.25
N GLN A 373 -17.16 -24.63 -15.01
CA GLN A 373 -16.94 -25.71 -14.05
C GLN A 373 -16.40 -25.20 -12.69
N ARG A 374 -16.23 -23.89 -12.54
CA ARG A 374 -15.76 -23.30 -11.29
C ARG A 374 -16.78 -23.44 -10.16
N MET A 375 -16.28 -23.57 -8.95
CA MET A 375 -17.08 -23.54 -7.73
C MET A 375 -17.83 -22.19 -7.58
N THR A 376 -17.13 -21.08 -7.91
CA THR A 376 -17.65 -19.72 -7.69
C THR A 376 -17.90 -18.94 -8.99
N GLY A 377 -17.63 -19.51 -10.17
CA GLY A 377 -17.86 -18.87 -11.48
C GLY A 377 -16.97 -17.62 -11.69
N ILE A 378 -17.60 -16.49 -12.05
CA ILE A 378 -16.91 -15.19 -12.25
C ILE A 378 -17.28 -14.26 -11.11
N VAL A 379 -16.38 -14.09 -10.16
CA VAL A 379 -16.60 -13.29 -8.92
C VAL A 379 -16.24 -11.81 -9.08
N SER A 380 -15.41 -11.45 -10.06
CA SER A 380 -15.11 -10.05 -10.36
C SER A 380 -16.35 -9.33 -10.89
N ARG A 381 -16.73 -8.21 -10.26
CA ARG A 381 -17.85 -7.39 -10.72
C ARG A 381 -17.63 -6.88 -12.15
N GLY A 382 -16.45 -6.36 -12.46
CA GLY A 382 -16.11 -5.90 -13.81
C GLY A 382 -16.04 -7.05 -14.81
N GLY A 383 -15.47 -8.18 -14.40
CA GLY A 383 -15.43 -9.40 -15.21
C GLY A 383 -16.81 -9.94 -15.55
N SER A 384 -17.72 -10.03 -14.57
CA SER A 384 -19.09 -10.52 -14.77
C SER A 384 -19.94 -9.58 -15.65
N ILE A 385 -19.77 -8.25 -15.52
CA ILE A 385 -20.41 -7.25 -16.37
C ILE A 385 -19.99 -7.48 -17.84
N MET A 386 -18.68 -7.59 -18.09
CA MET A 386 -18.17 -7.80 -19.45
C MET A 386 -18.52 -9.16 -20.00
N ALA A 387 -18.49 -10.22 -19.19
CA ALA A 387 -18.94 -11.55 -19.61
C ALA A 387 -20.41 -11.55 -20.04
N LYS A 388 -21.28 -10.91 -19.26
CA LYS A 388 -22.70 -10.75 -19.60
C LYS A 388 -22.87 -9.97 -20.92
N TRP A 389 -22.11 -8.88 -21.10
CA TRP A 389 -22.14 -8.09 -22.34
C TRP A 389 -21.73 -8.93 -23.55
N CYS A 390 -20.60 -9.62 -23.47
CA CYS A 390 -20.08 -10.47 -24.55
C CYS A 390 -21.08 -11.55 -24.96
N LEU A 391 -21.69 -12.22 -23.98
CA LEU A 391 -22.69 -13.26 -24.23
C LEU A 391 -23.99 -12.70 -24.84
N ALA A 392 -24.47 -11.54 -24.35
CA ALA A 392 -25.69 -10.92 -24.88
C ALA A 392 -25.56 -10.48 -26.35
N HIS A 393 -24.38 -9.99 -26.73
CA HIS A 393 -24.13 -9.48 -28.08
C HIS A 393 -23.45 -10.48 -29.01
N HIS A 394 -22.99 -11.64 -28.51
CA HIS A 394 -22.15 -12.58 -29.26
C HIS A 394 -20.95 -11.91 -29.93
N ARG A 395 -20.31 -10.99 -29.21
CA ARG A 395 -19.19 -10.19 -29.69
C ARG A 395 -18.06 -10.15 -28.66
N GLU A 396 -16.85 -9.89 -29.16
CA GLU A 396 -15.69 -9.67 -28.29
C GLU A 396 -15.84 -8.36 -27.51
N SER A 397 -15.30 -8.33 -26.30
CA SER A 397 -15.31 -7.20 -25.38
C SER A 397 -14.89 -5.90 -26.07
N PHE A 398 -15.71 -4.84 -25.96
CA PHE A 398 -15.33 -3.53 -26.47
C PHE A 398 -14.12 -2.93 -25.73
N LEU A 399 -13.83 -3.35 -24.50
CA LEU A 399 -12.62 -2.96 -23.78
C LEU A 399 -11.36 -3.46 -24.47
N TYR A 400 -11.40 -4.67 -25.04
CA TYR A 400 -10.31 -5.25 -25.79
C TYR A 400 -10.22 -4.67 -27.21
N THR A 401 -11.35 -4.55 -27.91
CA THR A 401 -11.35 -4.08 -29.32
C THR A 401 -11.02 -2.61 -29.47
N HIS A 402 -11.30 -1.77 -28.45
CA HIS A 402 -10.97 -0.35 -28.40
C HIS A 402 -9.77 -0.03 -27.49
N TRP A 403 -8.89 -1.02 -27.26
CA TRP A 403 -7.75 -0.85 -26.36
C TRP A 403 -6.85 0.31 -26.72
N ASP A 404 -6.59 0.52 -28.02
CA ASP A 404 -5.71 1.58 -28.50
C ASP A 404 -6.31 2.97 -28.26
N GLU A 405 -7.63 3.14 -28.42
CA GLU A 405 -8.31 4.40 -28.12
C GLU A 405 -8.34 4.68 -26.60
N ILE A 406 -8.47 3.62 -25.77
CA ILE A 406 -8.32 3.77 -24.32
C ILE A 406 -6.91 4.27 -23.99
N CYS A 407 -5.88 3.69 -24.58
CA CYS A 407 -4.50 4.13 -24.38
C CYS A 407 -4.29 5.60 -24.78
N GLU A 408 -4.90 6.08 -25.88
CA GLU A 408 -4.81 7.48 -26.31
C GLU A 408 -5.42 8.45 -25.29
N ILE A 409 -6.54 8.07 -24.67
CA ILE A 409 -7.14 8.85 -23.58
C ILE A 409 -6.18 8.89 -22.39
N MET A 410 -5.68 7.75 -21.95
CA MET A 410 -4.82 7.68 -20.77
C MET A 410 -3.50 8.41 -20.94
N ALA A 411 -2.90 8.33 -22.12
CA ALA A 411 -1.66 9.03 -22.47
C ALA A 411 -1.82 10.57 -22.42
N ALA A 412 -3.01 11.08 -22.68
CA ALA A 412 -3.29 12.52 -22.70
C ALA A 412 -3.39 13.15 -21.30
N TYR A 413 -3.54 12.35 -20.24
CA TYR A 413 -3.75 12.84 -18.86
C TYR A 413 -2.80 12.23 -17.83
N ASP A 414 -1.88 11.36 -18.23
CA ASP A 414 -1.04 10.52 -17.34
C ASP A 414 -1.86 9.65 -16.40
N VAL A 415 -2.86 8.96 -16.94
CA VAL A 415 -3.59 7.90 -16.21
C VAL A 415 -2.87 6.58 -16.43
N SER A 416 -2.62 5.82 -15.37
CA SER A 416 -2.00 4.50 -15.44
C SER A 416 -3.06 3.39 -15.58
N PHE A 417 -2.72 2.27 -16.22
CA PHE A 417 -3.56 1.08 -16.18
C PHE A 417 -3.35 0.27 -14.90
N SER A 418 -4.45 -0.23 -14.35
CA SER A 418 -4.55 -1.48 -13.63
C SER A 418 -5.31 -2.45 -14.54
N ILE A 419 -4.62 -3.33 -15.28
CA ILE A 419 -5.31 -4.26 -16.17
C ILE A 419 -5.98 -5.31 -15.29
N GLY A 420 -7.33 -5.27 -15.25
CA GLY A 420 -8.13 -6.02 -14.31
C GLY A 420 -8.11 -7.53 -14.51
N ASP A 421 -8.18 -8.27 -13.42
CA ASP A 421 -8.27 -9.73 -13.37
C ASP A 421 -9.75 -10.20 -13.30
N GLY A 422 -10.51 -9.97 -14.34
CA GLY A 422 -11.94 -10.26 -14.40
C GLY A 422 -12.27 -11.74 -14.23
N LEU A 423 -11.34 -12.63 -14.53
CA LEU A 423 -11.47 -14.08 -14.40
C LEU A 423 -10.65 -14.65 -13.22
N ARG A 424 -10.31 -13.83 -12.22
CA ARG A 424 -9.66 -14.32 -11.00
C ARG A 424 -10.49 -15.37 -10.27
N PRO A 425 -9.87 -16.36 -9.59
CA PRO A 425 -10.60 -17.34 -8.79
C PRO A 425 -11.25 -16.66 -7.57
N GLY A 426 -12.46 -17.09 -7.24
CA GLY A 426 -13.22 -16.65 -6.06
C GLY A 426 -13.24 -17.66 -4.93
N SER A 427 -12.52 -18.77 -5.08
CA SER A 427 -12.26 -19.78 -4.06
C SER A 427 -10.94 -20.46 -4.34
N ILE A 428 -10.35 -21.07 -3.32
CA ILE A 428 -9.11 -21.85 -3.48
C ILE A 428 -9.31 -23.08 -4.39
N ALA A 429 -10.56 -23.56 -4.54
CA ALA A 429 -10.90 -24.66 -5.44
C ALA A 429 -10.70 -24.31 -6.92
N ASP A 430 -10.84 -23.04 -7.26
CA ASP A 430 -10.73 -22.53 -8.63
C ASP A 430 -9.33 -21.96 -8.94
N ALA A 431 -8.40 -22.03 -7.99
CA ALA A 431 -7.08 -21.43 -8.10
C ALA A 431 -6.26 -22.03 -9.25
N ASN A 432 -5.54 -21.16 -9.98
CA ASN A 432 -4.63 -21.53 -11.07
C ASN A 432 -5.28 -22.31 -12.21
N ASP A 433 -6.57 -22.06 -12.45
CA ASP A 433 -7.28 -22.72 -13.55
C ASP A 433 -6.94 -22.08 -14.92
N GLU A 434 -7.42 -22.71 -15.97
CA GLU A 434 -7.19 -22.27 -17.35
C GLU A 434 -7.75 -20.88 -17.62
N ALA A 435 -8.91 -20.52 -17.07
CA ALA A 435 -9.53 -19.21 -17.26
C ALA A 435 -8.69 -18.09 -16.67
N GLN A 436 -8.18 -18.26 -15.44
CA GLN A 436 -7.29 -17.30 -14.78
C GLN A 436 -6.03 -17.04 -15.61
N PHE A 437 -5.34 -18.11 -16.03
CA PHE A 437 -4.08 -17.96 -16.74
C PHE A 437 -4.24 -17.52 -18.19
N ALA A 438 -5.36 -17.86 -18.86
CA ALA A 438 -5.66 -17.34 -20.18
C ALA A 438 -5.86 -15.81 -20.16
N GLU A 439 -6.53 -15.27 -19.14
CA GLU A 439 -6.65 -13.83 -18.95
C GLU A 439 -5.29 -13.18 -18.64
N LEU A 440 -4.48 -13.76 -17.74
CA LEU A 440 -3.17 -13.24 -17.41
C LEU A 440 -2.24 -13.16 -18.64
N TYR A 441 -2.30 -14.15 -19.52
CA TYR A 441 -1.54 -14.12 -20.77
C TYR A 441 -1.97 -12.94 -21.68
N VAL A 442 -3.28 -12.67 -21.78
CA VAL A 442 -3.79 -11.52 -22.53
C VAL A 442 -3.44 -10.20 -21.83
N GLN A 443 -3.37 -10.15 -20.51
CA GLN A 443 -2.87 -8.97 -19.82
C GLN A 443 -1.43 -8.63 -20.26
N GLY A 444 -0.59 -9.63 -20.52
CA GLY A 444 0.76 -9.43 -21.08
C GLY A 444 0.72 -8.79 -22.47
N GLU A 445 -0.14 -9.26 -23.37
CA GLU A 445 -0.37 -8.65 -24.70
C GLU A 445 -0.79 -7.18 -24.58
N LEU A 446 -1.79 -6.92 -23.73
CA LEU A 446 -2.33 -5.59 -23.50
C LEU A 446 -1.27 -4.64 -22.89
N THR A 447 -0.41 -5.15 -22.01
CA THR A 447 0.71 -4.42 -21.43
C THR A 447 1.66 -3.92 -22.51
N GLU A 448 2.10 -4.77 -23.42
CA GLU A 448 2.96 -4.36 -24.52
C GLU A 448 2.33 -3.31 -25.44
N ARG A 449 1.03 -3.48 -25.74
CA ARG A 449 0.28 -2.51 -26.56
C ARG A 449 0.21 -1.14 -25.88
N ALA A 450 -0.06 -1.09 -24.57
CA ALA A 450 -0.09 0.16 -23.79
C ALA A 450 1.31 0.81 -23.73
N TRP A 451 2.37 0.03 -23.52
CA TRP A 451 3.74 0.55 -23.50
C TRP A 451 4.18 1.17 -24.82
N LYS A 452 3.74 0.62 -25.97
CA LYS A 452 3.98 1.21 -27.29
C LYS A 452 3.32 2.59 -27.46
N ARG A 453 2.23 2.84 -26.73
CA ARG A 453 1.53 4.13 -26.67
C ARG A 453 2.05 5.06 -25.55
N GLY A 454 3.08 4.64 -24.81
CA GLY A 454 3.70 5.40 -23.72
C GLY A 454 2.90 5.39 -22.41
N VAL A 455 1.92 4.52 -22.26
CA VAL A 455 1.07 4.42 -21.05
C VAL A 455 1.72 3.50 -20.02
N GLN A 456 1.63 3.88 -18.75
CA GLN A 456 2.08 3.09 -17.60
C GLN A 456 1.09 1.97 -17.29
N VAL A 457 1.59 0.79 -16.92
CA VAL A 457 0.76 -0.41 -16.68
C VAL A 457 1.19 -1.12 -15.42
N MET A 458 0.22 -1.51 -14.59
CA MET A 458 0.28 -2.61 -13.63
C MET A 458 -0.80 -3.63 -13.97
N ASN A 459 -0.58 -4.90 -13.61
CA ASN A 459 -1.51 -5.99 -13.83
C ASN A 459 -2.18 -6.37 -12.52
N GLU A 460 -3.49 -6.61 -12.55
CA GLU A 460 -4.18 -7.22 -11.39
C GLU A 460 -3.99 -8.73 -11.37
N GLY A 461 -4.01 -9.29 -10.16
CA GLY A 461 -3.83 -10.70 -9.93
C GLY A 461 -4.74 -11.28 -8.84
N PRO A 462 -4.63 -12.59 -8.58
CA PRO A 462 -5.67 -13.41 -8.00
C PRO A 462 -6.02 -13.04 -6.55
N GLY A 463 -7.28 -13.36 -6.20
CA GLY A 463 -7.82 -13.14 -4.85
C GLY A 463 -7.78 -14.38 -3.95
N HIS A 464 -7.88 -15.61 -4.47
CA HIS A 464 -7.95 -16.85 -3.69
C HIS A 464 -6.96 -17.88 -4.23
N ILE A 465 -5.80 -18.01 -3.56
CA ILE A 465 -4.74 -18.94 -3.96
C ILE A 465 -4.16 -19.62 -2.73
N PRO A 466 -4.19 -20.96 -2.64
CA PRO A 466 -3.54 -21.67 -1.55
C PRO A 466 -2.02 -21.47 -1.60
N MET A 467 -1.38 -21.47 -0.43
CA MET A 467 0.03 -21.05 -0.25
C MET A 467 1.00 -21.66 -1.26
N HIS A 468 0.89 -22.96 -1.55
CA HIS A 468 1.81 -23.68 -2.43
C HIS A 468 1.70 -23.32 -3.92
N MET A 469 0.65 -22.58 -4.32
CA MET A 469 0.43 -22.14 -5.70
C MET A 469 0.77 -20.65 -5.93
N ILE A 470 1.10 -19.89 -4.90
CA ILE A 470 1.36 -18.45 -5.00
C ILE A 470 2.61 -18.16 -5.84
N GLU A 471 3.68 -18.95 -5.68
CA GLU A 471 4.91 -18.78 -6.45
C GLU A 471 4.68 -18.87 -7.95
N GLU A 472 3.87 -19.84 -8.40
CA GLU A 472 3.53 -20.02 -9.80
C GLU A 472 2.83 -18.80 -10.40
N ASN A 473 1.89 -18.19 -9.65
CA ASN A 473 1.21 -16.98 -10.07
C ASN A 473 2.19 -15.83 -10.33
N MET A 474 3.11 -15.60 -9.39
CA MET A 474 4.10 -14.54 -9.54
C MET A 474 5.06 -14.83 -10.69
N ALA A 475 5.52 -16.08 -10.82
CA ALA A 475 6.45 -16.47 -11.88
C ALA A 475 5.84 -16.26 -13.28
N LYS A 476 4.59 -16.69 -13.49
CA LYS A 476 3.87 -16.48 -14.76
C LYS A 476 3.62 -15.01 -15.06
N GLN A 477 3.26 -14.22 -14.06
CA GLN A 477 3.04 -12.79 -14.26
C GLN A 477 4.34 -12.08 -14.68
N LEU A 478 5.45 -12.33 -13.99
CA LEU A 478 6.74 -11.75 -14.35
C LEU A 478 7.20 -12.12 -15.76
N GLU A 479 6.94 -13.36 -16.18
CA GLU A 479 7.30 -13.85 -17.51
C GLU A 479 6.38 -13.27 -18.59
N TRP A 480 5.07 -13.40 -18.43
CA TRP A 480 4.11 -13.05 -19.48
C TRP A 480 3.84 -11.55 -19.57
N CYS A 481 3.91 -10.84 -18.44
CA CYS A 481 3.72 -9.41 -18.38
C CYS A 481 5.05 -8.64 -18.32
N GLN A 482 6.19 -9.29 -18.62
CA GLN A 482 7.52 -8.68 -18.78
C GLN A 482 7.95 -7.81 -17.59
N GLU A 483 7.80 -8.33 -16.38
CA GLU A 483 8.14 -7.67 -15.13
C GLU A 483 7.31 -6.38 -14.82
N ALA A 484 6.21 -6.11 -15.52
CA ALA A 484 5.28 -5.05 -15.13
C ALA A 484 4.82 -5.25 -13.67
N PRO A 485 4.56 -4.17 -12.91
CA PRO A 485 4.12 -4.31 -11.53
C PRO A 485 2.88 -5.18 -11.39
N PHE A 486 2.88 -6.07 -10.41
CA PHE A 486 1.73 -6.90 -10.07
C PHE A 486 0.99 -6.30 -8.88
N TYR A 487 -0.33 -6.28 -8.95
CA TYR A 487 -1.25 -5.79 -7.94
C TYR A 487 -2.26 -6.88 -7.60
N THR A 488 -2.26 -7.39 -6.37
CA THR A 488 -3.07 -8.56 -6.00
C THR A 488 -4.07 -8.26 -4.89
N LEU A 489 -5.22 -8.91 -4.94
CA LEU A 489 -6.20 -8.92 -3.85
C LEU A 489 -5.85 -10.07 -2.89
N GLY A 490 -5.00 -9.81 -1.92
CA GLY A 490 -4.44 -10.84 -1.04
C GLY A 490 -3.17 -11.45 -1.65
N PRO A 491 -3.17 -12.77 -1.98
CA PRO A 491 -4.33 -13.67 -2.05
C PRO A 491 -4.76 -14.28 -0.71
N LEU A 492 -6.05 -14.62 -0.59
CA LEU A 492 -6.58 -15.41 0.51
C LEU A 492 -6.08 -16.85 0.37
N THR A 493 -5.42 -17.36 1.40
CA THR A 493 -4.79 -18.69 1.38
C THR A 493 -5.74 -19.83 1.78
N THR A 494 -6.91 -19.48 2.30
CA THR A 494 -8.00 -20.40 2.67
C THR A 494 -9.31 -19.64 2.73
N ASP A 495 -10.43 -20.35 2.52
CA ASP A 495 -11.79 -19.79 2.50
C ASP A 495 -12.55 -20.03 3.82
N ILE A 496 -11.92 -20.63 4.83
CA ILE A 496 -12.61 -21.15 6.03
C ILE A 496 -12.93 -20.07 7.07
N ALA A 497 -12.45 -18.85 6.92
CA ALA A 497 -12.43 -17.88 8.02
C ALA A 497 -13.18 -16.55 7.72
N PRO A 498 -14.49 -16.57 7.38
CA PRO A 498 -15.25 -15.33 7.24
C PRO A 498 -15.15 -14.45 8.50
N GLY A 499 -14.94 -13.16 8.33
CA GLY A 499 -14.67 -12.21 9.42
C GLY A 499 -13.19 -12.08 9.79
N TYR A 500 -12.33 -12.98 9.29
CA TYR A 500 -10.87 -12.97 9.47
C TYR A 500 -10.12 -12.96 8.13
N ASP A 501 -10.79 -12.57 7.05
CA ASP A 501 -10.23 -12.59 5.70
C ASP A 501 -9.00 -11.67 5.57
N HIS A 502 -8.89 -10.60 6.36
CA HIS A 502 -7.70 -9.76 6.47
C HIS A 502 -6.46 -10.52 6.99
N ILE A 503 -6.66 -11.59 7.79
CA ILE A 503 -5.57 -12.46 8.28
C ILE A 503 -5.20 -13.49 7.22
N THR A 504 -6.20 -14.21 6.68
CA THR A 504 -5.94 -15.27 5.67
C THR A 504 -5.31 -14.71 4.41
N SER A 505 -5.74 -13.51 3.99
CA SER A 505 -5.17 -12.80 2.86
C SER A 505 -3.83 -12.13 3.18
N GLY A 506 -3.63 -11.65 4.42
CA GLY A 506 -2.36 -11.10 4.88
C GLY A 506 -1.20 -12.10 4.77
N ILE A 507 -1.48 -13.39 5.03
CA ILE A 507 -0.51 -14.49 4.84
C ILE A 507 -0.08 -14.56 3.37
N GLY A 508 -1.03 -14.65 2.45
CA GLY A 508 -0.74 -14.75 1.02
C GLY A 508 -0.13 -13.46 0.46
N ALA A 509 -0.56 -12.30 0.96
CA ALA A 509 -0.02 -11.01 0.61
C ALA A 509 1.47 -10.89 0.95
N ALA A 510 1.88 -11.34 2.14
CA ALA A 510 3.28 -11.37 2.53
C ALA A 510 4.11 -12.29 1.61
N MET A 511 3.56 -13.46 1.25
CA MET A 511 4.24 -14.41 0.37
C MET A 511 4.39 -13.86 -1.06
N ILE A 512 3.31 -13.38 -1.66
CA ILE A 512 3.37 -12.88 -3.04
C ILE A 512 4.20 -11.59 -3.14
N GLY A 513 4.16 -10.74 -2.10
CA GLY A 513 5.02 -9.57 -1.97
C GLY A 513 6.49 -9.94 -1.93
N TRP A 514 6.86 -10.97 -1.17
CA TRP A 514 8.21 -11.52 -1.14
C TRP A 514 8.67 -12.01 -2.52
N TYR A 515 7.79 -12.69 -3.25
CA TYR A 515 8.08 -13.16 -4.61
C TYR A 515 8.16 -12.04 -5.66
N GLY A 516 7.71 -10.82 -5.35
CA GLY A 516 7.89 -9.66 -6.22
C GLY A 516 6.63 -8.86 -6.54
N CYS A 517 5.48 -9.16 -5.94
CA CYS A 517 4.29 -8.32 -6.07
C CYS A 517 4.60 -6.91 -5.56
N ALA A 518 4.18 -5.90 -6.32
CA ALA A 518 4.54 -4.51 -6.07
C ALA A 518 3.51 -3.75 -5.23
N MET A 519 2.24 -4.12 -5.33
CA MET A 519 1.14 -3.52 -4.58
C MET A 519 0.15 -4.58 -4.14
N LEU A 520 -0.36 -4.42 -2.93
CA LEU A 520 -1.33 -5.30 -2.30
C LEU A 520 -2.64 -4.55 -2.09
N CYS A 521 -3.74 -5.08 -2.60
CA CYS A 521 -5.07 -4.62 -2.26
C CYS A 521 -5.44 -5.15 -0.89
N TYR A 522 -5.73 -4.25 0.04
CA TYR A 522 -6.13 -4.68 1.37
C TYR A 522 -7.45 -5.45 1.36
N VAL A 523 -7.59 -6.32 2.33
CA VAL A 523 -8.82 -7.01 2.66
C VAL A 523 -9.20 -6.62 4.09
N THR A 524 -10.47 -6.36 4.34
CA THR A 524 -10.97 -6.01 5.66
C THR A 524 -11.62 -7.22 6.35
N PRO A 525 -11.86 -7.18 7.68
CA PRO A 525 -12.62 -8.22 8.36
C PRO A 525 -14.02 -8.44 7.77
N LYS A 526 -14.56 -7.47 7.03
CA LYS A 526 -15.89 -7.53 6.40
C LYS A 526 -15.89 -7.96 4.95
N GLU A 527 -14.77 -8.44 4.43
CA GLU A 527 -14.75 -9.00 3.08
C GLU A 527 -15.81 -10.10 2.95
N HIS A 528 -16.50 -10.14 1.83
CA HIS A 528 -17.64 -11.03 1.56
C HIS A 528 -18.88 -10.86 2.49
N LEU A 529 -18.83 -10.02 3.52
CA LEU A 529 -19.87 -9.87 4.54
C LEU A 529 -20.58 -8.52 4.51
N GLY A 530 -19.90 -7.43 4.16
CA GLY A 530 -20.51 -6.10 4.16
C GLY A 530 -19.55 -4.95 3.91
N LEU A 531 -20.07 -3.71 3.91
CA LEU A 531 -19.24 -2.52 3.75
C LEU A 531 -18.42 -2.25 5.02
N PRO A 532 -17.12 -1.95 4.88
CA PRO A 532 -16.26 -1.64 6.01
C PRO A 532 -16.60 -0.27 6.62
N ASN A 533 -16.57 -0.20 7.94
CA ASN A 533 -16.52 1.05 8.69
C ASN A 533 -15.06 1.49 8.91
N LYS A 534 -14.84 2.62 9.62
CA LYS A 534 -13.49 3.13 9.92
C LYS A 534 -12.59 2.10 10.63
N LYS A 535 -13.13 1.38 11.62
CA LYS A 535 -12.36 0.36 12.35
C LYS A 535 -11.93 -0.76 11.40
N ASP A 536 -12.83 -1.26 10.57
CA ASP A 536 -12.53 -2.31 9.60
C ASP A 536 -11.47 -1.84 8.58
N VAL A 537 -11.53 -0.57 8.16
CA VAL A 537 -10.50 0.05 7.29
C VAL A 537 -9.14 0.06 7.99
N LYS A 538 -9.07 0.49 9.26
CA LYS A 538 -7.83 0.47 10.04
C LYS A 538 -7.28 -0.94 10.17
N ASP A 539 -8.11 -1.90 10.57
CA ASP A 539 -7.70 -3.29 10.77
C ASP A 539 -7.13 -3.89 9.46
N GLY A 540 -7.78 -3.63 8.32
CA GLY A 540 -7.29 -4.05 7.01
C GLY A 540 -5.97 -3.37 6.62
N VAL A 541 -5.86 -2.05 6.78
CA VAL A 541 -4.62 -1.31 6.47
C VAL A 541 -3.46 -1.82 7.32
N ILE A 542 -3.65 -1.98 8.63
CA ILE A 542 -2.60 -2.47 9.54
C ILE A 542 -2.18 -3.90 9.18
N ALA A 543 -3.13 -4.81 8.93
CA ALA A 543 -2.82 -6.17 8.51
C ALA A 543 -1.95 -6.19 7.24
N TYR A 544 -2.27 -5.35 6.28
CA TYR A 544 -1.55 -5.28 5.02
C TYR A 544 -0.22 -4.52 5.11
N LYS A 545 -0.09 -3.52 5.99
CA LYS A 545 1.21 -2.92 6.31
C LYS A 545 2.16 -3.92 6.96
N ILE A 546 1.63 -4.82 7.80
CA ILE A 546 2.42 -5.93 8.38
C ILE A 546 2.87 -6.88 7.26
N ALA A 547 1.96 -7.28 6.36
CA ALA A 547 2.28 -8.17 5.25
C ALA A 547 3.32 -7.55 4.28
N ALA A 548 3.13 -6.28 3.90
CA ALA A 548 4.05 -5.54 3.05
C ALA A 548 5.44 -5.40 3.69
N HIS A 549 5.49 -5.03 4.97
CA HIS A 549 6.74 -4.89 5.69
C HIS A 549 7.49 -6.23 5.84
N ALA A 550 6.78 -7.32 6.15
CA ALA A 550 7.35 -8.66 6.19
C ALA A 550 7.92 -9.08 4.82
N ALA A 551 7.23 -8.75 3.72
CA ALA A 551 7.71 -8.98 2.37
C ALA A 551 8.98 -8.15 2.07
N ASP A 552 9.04 -6.89 2.47
CA ASP A 552 10.20 -6.01 2.26
C ASP A 552 11.43 -6.48 3.03
N LEU A 553 11.25 -6.99 4.26
CA LEU A 553 12.32 -7.67 5.01
C LEU A 553 12.82 -8.91 4.25
N ALA A 554 11.90 -9.77 3.78
CA ALA A 554 12.24 -10.99 3.06
C ALA A 554 12.90 -10.73 1.71
N LYS A 555 12.56 -9.62 1.04
CA LYS A 555 13.21 -9.14 -0.19
C LYS A 555 14.64 -8.62 0.05
N GLY A 556 15.02 -8.39 1.28
CA GLY A 556 16.30 -7.78 1.62
C GLY A 556 16.33 -6.27 1.36
N HIS A 557 15.21 -5.58 1.52
CA HIS A 557 15.14 -4.13 1.35
C HIS A 557 15.93 -3.42 2.46
N PRO A 558 17.02 -2.69 2.18
CA PRO A 558 17.96 -2.23 3.22
C PRO A 558 17.32 -1.38 4.31
N GLY A 559 16.34 -0.53 3.97
CA GLY A 559 15.68 0.34 4.94
C GLY A 559 14.63 -0.35 5.81
N ALA A 560 14.16 -1.55 5.45
CA ALA A 560 13.06 -2.22 6.17
C ALA A 560 13.47 -2.62 7.59
N GLN A 561 14.66 -3.19 7.78
CA GLN A 561 15.17 -3.69 9.07
C GLN A 561 15.40 -2.58 10.10
N TYR A 562 15.61 -1.33 9.68
CA TYR A 562 16.01 -0.23 10.57
C TYR A 562 14.97 0.05 11.68
N ARG A 563 13.68 0.10 11.31
CA ARG A 563 12.59 0.33 12.27
C ARG A 563 12.40 -0.85 13.22
N ASP A 564 12.52 -2.09 12.73
CA ASP A 564 12.47 -3.31 13.55
C ASP A 564 13.59 -3.34 14.60
N ASN A 565 14.80 -2.97 14.20
CA ASN A 565 15.93 -2.90 15.12
C ASN A 565 15.70 -1.88 16.24
N ALA A 566 15.22 -0.68 15.89
CA ALA A 566 14.89 0.37 16.86
C ALA A 566 13.81 -0.09 17.84
N LEU A 567 12.74 -0.71 17.33
CA LEU A 567 11.64 -1.23 18.16
C LEU A 567 12.10 -2.38 19.06
N SER A 568 12.90 -3.31 18.53
CA SER A 568 13.41 -4.43 19.30
C SER A 568 14.38 -3.98 20.41
N LYS A 569 15.23 -2.96 20.14
CA LYS A 569 16.06 -2.32 21.17
C LYS A 569 15.19 -1.68 22.24
N ALA A 570 14.19 -0.88 21.86
CA ALA A 570 13.25 -0.25 22.79
C ALA A 570 12.52 -1.28 23.66
N ARG A 571 12.06 -2.39 23.06
CA ARG A 571 11.40 -3.49 23.78
C ARG A 571 12.32 -4.16 24.79
N PHE A 572 13.56 -4.43 24.41
CA PHE A 572 14.54 -5.07 25.31
C PHE A 572 14.88 -4.15 26.51
N GLU A 573 14.97 -2.84 26.28
CA GLU A 573 15.30 -1.84 27.28
C GLU A 573 14.09 -1.35 28.10
N PHE A 574 12.91 -1.94 27.90
CA PHE A 574 11.63 -1.55 28.53
C PHE A 574 11.27 -0.06 28.34
N ARG A 575 11.71 0.51 27.23
CA ARG A 575 11.28 1.86 26.79
C ARG A 575 9.92 1.77 26.14
N TRP A 576 8.87 1.56 26.95
CA TRP A 576 7.51 1.27 26.51
C TRP A 576 6.95 2.30 25.55
N GLU A 577 7.13 3.60 25.87
CA GLU A 577 6.68 4.68 24.98
C GLU A 577 7.31 4.60 23.60
N ASP A 578 8.61 4.36 23.52
CA ASP A 578 9.30 4.18 22.25
C ASP A 578 8.81 2.95 21.49
N GLN A 579 8.57 1.85 22.21
CA GLN A 579 8.01 0.63 21.60
C GLN A 579 6.65 0.89 20.98
N PHE A 580 5.76 1.63 21.66
CA PHE A 580 4.45 1.98 21.13
C PHE A 580 4.58 2.92 19.93
N ASN A 581 5.32 4.00 20.05
CA ASN A 581 5.47 5.02 19.01
C ASN A 581 6.17 4.51 17.75
N LEU A 582 7.05 3.52 17.85
CA LEU A 582 7.69 2.83 16.75
C LEU A 582 6.77 1.80 16.07
N SER A 583 5.69 1.36 16.72
CA SER A 583 4.77 0.38 16.14
C SER A 583 3.97 0.95 14.98
N LEU A 584 3.36 0.09 14.17
CA LEU A 584 2.44 0.50 13.10
C LEU A 584 1.15 1.09 13.67
N ASP A 585 0.72 0.60 14.84
CA ASP A 585 -0.47 1.06 15.55
C ASP A 585 -0.13 1.37 17.02
N PRO A 586 0.36 2.58 17.30
CA PRO A 586 0.74 2.97 18.65
C PRO A 586 -0.44 3.05 19.62
N VAL A 587 -1.63 3.31 19.12
CA VAL A 587 -2.86 3.40 19.95
C VAL A 587 -3.22 2.03 20.50
N THR A 588 -3.39 1.03 19.64
CA THR A 588 -3.72 -0.34 20.04
C THR A 588 -2.61 -0.97 20.88
N ALA A 589 -1.34 -0.71 20.55
CA ALA A 589 -0.22 -1.22 21.33
C ALA A 589 -0.24 -0.71 22.78
N ARG A 590 -0.54 0.57 22.98
CA ARG A 590 -0.70 1.19 24.30
C ARG A 590 -1.92 0.63 25.04
N GLU A 591 -3.07 0.58 24.39
CA GLU A 591 -4.31 0.07 24.98
C GLU A 591 -4.13 -1.34 25.54
N PHE A 592 -3.58 -2.25 24.79
CA PHE A 592 -3.35 -3.64 25.23
C PHE A 592 -2.34 -3.75 26.37
N HIS A 593 -1.31 -2.91 26.37
CA HIS A 593 -0.37 -2.88 27.49
C HIS A 593 -1.02 -2.35 28.77
N ASP A 594 -1.74 -1.24 28.68
CA ASP A 594 -2.33 -0.53 29.83
C ASP A 594 -3.55 -1.25 30.40
N GLU A 595 -4.33 -1.97 29.57
CA GLU A 595 -5.52 -2.72 30.00
C GLU A 595 -5.22 -3.68 31.16
N THR A 596 -4.06 -4.29 31.15
CA THR A 596 -3.64 -5.30 32.13
C THR A 596 -2.78 -4.76 33.28
N LEU A 597 -2.48 -3.46 33.27
CA LEU A 597 -1.64 -2.77 34.26
C LEU A 597 -2.36 -1.56 34.85
N PRO A 598 -3.28 -1.76 35.81
CA PRO A 598 -4.18 -0.71 36.28
C PRO A 598 -3.52 0.41 37.10
N GLN A 599 -2.27 0.22 37.56
CA GLN A 599 -1.52 1.23 38.30
C GLN A 599 -0.52 1.95 37.43
N GLU A 600 -0.50 3.29 37.45
CA GLU A 600 0.43 4.12 36.65
C GLU A 600 1.89 3.73 36.81
N GLY A 601 2.35 3.42 38.03
CA GLY A 601 3.71 2.95 38.29
C GLY A 601 4.05 1.60 37.67
N ALA A 602 3.06 0.75 37.40
CA ALA A 602 3.25 -0.54 36.74
C ALA A 602 3.41 -0.40 35.23
N LYS A 603 2.86 0.66 34.63
CA LYS A 603 2.94 0.92 33.18
C LYS A 603 4.37 1.24 32.69
N SER A 604 5.22 1.72 33.58
CA SER A 604 6.65 1.98 33.30
C SER A 604 7.59 0.90 33.83
N ALA A 605 7.06 -0.22 34.34
CA ALA A 605 7.87 -1.27 34.94
C ALA A 605 8.70 -2.05 33.91
N HIS A 606 9.83 -2.61 34.36
CA HIS A 606 10.71 -3.46 33.55
C HIS A 606 10.17 -4.91 33.43
N PHE A 607 8.89 -5.06 33.25
CA PHE A 607 8.19 -6.32 32.91
C PHE A 607 6.79 -5.99 32.40
N CYS A 608 6.15 -6.93 31.71
CA CYS A 608 4.73 -6.85 31.34
C CYS A 608 3.90 -7.84 32.17
N SER A 609 2.58 -7.70 32.07
CA SER A 609 1.63 -8.57 32.81
C SER A 609 1.75 -10.05 32.42
N MET A 610 2.22 -10.38 31.20
CA MET A 610 2.34 -11.76 30.71
C MET A 610 3.30 -12.59 31.58
N CYS A 611 4.52 -12.07 31.85
CA CYS A 611 5.55 -12.80 32.57
C CYS A 611 5.62 -12.39 34.06
N GLY A 612 5.17 -11.18 34.39
CA GLY A 612 5.36 -10.61 35.72
C GLY A 612 6.84 -10.31 36.05
N PRO A 613 7.14 -9.83 37.28
CA PRO A 613 8.47 -9.32 37.63
C PRO A 613 9.56 -10.39 37.75
N HIS A 614 9.21 -11.66 37.93
CA HIS A 614 10.18 -12.72 38.22
C HIS A 614 10.47 -13.66 37.06
N PHE A 615 9.62 -13.67 36.01
CA PHE A 615 9.73 -14.61 34.89
C PHE A 615 10.00 -13.93 33.54
N CYS A 616 10.21 -12.62 33.52
CA CYS A 616 10.51 -11.91 32.29
C CYS A 616 11.94 -12.23 31.83
N SER A 617 12.08 -12.94 30.71
CA SER A 617 13.39 -13.33 30.17
C SER A 617 14.27 -12.12 29.82
N MET A 618 13.69 -11.02 29.36
CA MET A 618 14.43 -9.79 29.10
C MET A 618 14.97 -9.18 30.41
N LYS A 619 14.17 -9.18 31.49
CA LYS A 619 14.60 -8.73 32.80
C LYS A 619 15.74 -9.58 33.36
N ILE A 620 15.63 -10.90 33.24
CA ILE A 620 16.68 -11.83 33.66
C ILE A 620 17.99 -11.57 32.87
N THR A 621 17.88 -11.35 31.55
CA THR A 621 19.03 -11.00 30.72
C THR A 621 19.62 -9.63 31.08
N GLU A 622 18.77 -8.65 31.41
CA GLU A 622 19.21 -7.35 31.93
C GLU A 622 20.02 -7.52 33.22
N ASP A 623 19.57 -8.35 34.14
CA ASP A 623 20.28 -8.63 35.39
C ASP A 623 21.66 -9.29 35.15
N VAL A 624 21.77 -10.17 34.14
CA VAL A 624 23.02 -10.75 33.69
C VAL A 624 23.97 -9.68 33.13
N ARG A 625 23.47 -8.75 32.33
CA ARG A 625 24.25 -7.64 31.79
C ARG A 625 24.74 -6.68 32.90
N LYS A 626 23.87 -6.43 33.88
CA LYS A 626 24.22 -5.64 35.05
C LYS A 626 25.38 -6.27 35.84
N TYR A 627 25.31 -7.56 36.07
CA TYR A 627 26.40 -8.34 36.69
C TYR A 627 27.71 -8.23 35.90
N ALA A 628 27.63 -8.33 34.56
CA ALA A 628 28.78 -8.15 33.68
C ALA A 628 29.46 -6.79 33.85
N ALA A 629 28.65 -5.72 33.85
CA ALA A 629 29.15 -4.36 34.03
C ALA A 629 29.79 -4.15 35.41
N GLU A 630 29.23 -4.73 36.49
CA GLU A 630 29.78 -4.69 37.85
C GLU A 630 31.13 -5.42 37.94
N LYS A 631 31.34 -6.45 37.13
CA LYS A 631 32.62 -7.19 37.07
C LYS A 631 33.66 -6.57 36.10
N GLY A 632 33.31 -5.54 35.35
CA GLY A 632 34.17 -4.91 34.37
C GLY A 632 34.49 -5.77 33.15
N LEU A 633 33.60 -6.76 32.83
CA LEU A 633 33.69 -7.66 31.68
C LEU A 633 32.93 -7.09 30.50
N SER A 634 33.35 -7.41 29.27
CA SER A 634 32.50 -7.21 28.11
C SER A 634 31.26 -8.10 28.19
N GLU A 635 30.13 -7.70 27.56
CA GLU A 635 28.89 -8.50 27.55
C GLU A 635 29.14 -9.94 27.08
N ALA A 636 29.97 -10.12 26.05
CA ALA A 636 30.28 -11.44 25.50
C ALA A 636 31.10 -12.30 26.46
N GLU A 637 32.07 -11.69 27.19
CA GLU A 637 32.86 -12.38 28.20
C GLU A 637 32.06 -12.70 29.44
N ALA A 638 31.18 -11.79 29.87
CA ALA A 638 30.34 -11.99 31.02
C ALA A 638 29.25 -13.04 30.78
N LEU A 639 28.65 -13.09 29.60
CA LEU A 639 27.72 -14.15 29.22
C LEU A 639 28.42 -15.51 29.25
N ARG A 640 29.65 -15.60 28.73
CA ARG A 640 30.43 -16.84 28.76
C ARG A 640 30.82 -17.23 30.18
N THR A 641 31.40 -16.31 30.93
CA THR A 641 31.87 -16.53 32.31
C THR A 641 30.71 -16.78 33.26
N GLY A 642 29.62 -16.05 33.13
CA GLY A 642 28.41 -16.24 33.94
C GLY A 642 27.69 -17.56 33.65
N LEU A 643 27.68 -18.01 32.39
CA LEU A 643 27.18 -19.35 32.03
C LEU A 643 28.09 -20.46 32.58
N GLU A 644 29.42 -20.28 32.54
CA GLU A 644 30.37 -21.21 33.09
C GLU A 644 30.28 -21.28 34.63
N GLU A 645 30.21 -20.14 35.30
CA GLU A 645 30.01 -20.07 36.75
C GLU A 645 28.67 -20.67 37.20
N LYS A 646 27.58 -20.37 36.50
CA LYS A 646 26.27 -20.93 36.84
C LYS A 646 26.17 -22.41 36.48
N SER A 647 26.84 -22.86 35.42
CA SER A 647 26.93 -24.27 35.07
C SER A 647 27.73 -25.05 36.12
N ALA A 648 28.85 -24.46 36.63
CA ALA A 648 29.63 -25.04 37.70
C ALA A 648 28.83 -25.12 39.02
N GLU A 649 28.14 -24.04 39.39
CA GLU A 649 27.25 -23.98 40.56
C GLU A 649 26.13 -24.99 40.47
N PHE A 650 25.53 -25.17 39.29
CA PHE A 650 24.49 -26.18 39.02
C PHE A 650 25.02 -27.61 39.21
N VAL A 651 26.20 -27.88 38.69
CA VAL A 651 26.85 -29.19 38.87
C VAL A 651 27.22 -29.44 40.34
N GLU A 652 27.76 -28.44 41.05
CA GLU A 652 28.06 -28.51 42.47
C GLU A 652 26.83 -28.77 43.33
N LYS A 653 25.65 -28.20 42.95
CA LYS A 653 24.35 -28.42 43.61
C LYS A 653 23.66 -29.72 43.22
N GLY A 654 24.35 -30.62 42.52
CA GLY A 654 23.86 -31.97 42.21
C GLY A 654 23.12 -32.11 40.89
N ALA A 655 23.20 -31.11 39.98
CA ALA A 655 22.59 -31.09 38.66
C ALA A 655 21.07 -31.38 38.63
N GLU A 656 20.37 -31.08 39.73
CA GLU A 656 18.91 -31.20 39.80
C GLU A 656 18.20 -29.90 39.40
N VAL A 657 17.29 -30.01 38.44
CA VAL A 657 16.47 -28.86 37.94
C VAL A 657 15.43 -28.42 38.98
N TYR A 658 15.07 -29.28 39.92
CA TYR A 658 14.13 -29.00 40.98
C TYR A 658 14.76 -29.27 42.36
N ALA A 659 15.05 -28.22 43.10
CA ALA A 659 15.38 -28.37 44.51
C ALA A 659 14.11 -28.77 45.29
N LYS A 660 14.18 -29.80 46.10
CA LYS A 660 13.10 -30.09 47.08
C LYS A 660 13.01 -28.89 48.03
N ALA A 661 11.78 -28.33 48.17
CA ALA A 661 11.49 -27.26 49.10
C ALA A 661 11.74 -27.68 50.53
#